data_8a7763f6624175630c6d27f5b225e5f0
#
_entry.id   8a7763f6624175630c6d27f5b225e5f0
#
_cell.length_a   1.000
_cell.length_b   1.000
_cell.length_c   1.000
_cell.angle_alpha   90.00
_cell.angle_beta   90.00
_cell.angle_gamma   90.00
#
_symmetry.space_group_name_H-M   'P 1'
#
loop_
_entity.id
_entity.type
_entity.pdbx_description
1 polymer ?
#
loop_
_entity_poly.entity_id
_entity_poly.type
_entity_poly.pdbx_seq_one_letter_code
_entity_poly.pdbx_strand_id
1 'polypeptide(L)'
;MTEKQEYLLKLFREVDEICREHNLRYVLAGGSLIGALRHEGFVPWDDDVDLYMPRSDWEKFVEICKTELPPNREIQCSEVDRNYTNSFPRYASTNTCAIHKSQIIGKDCGGEIIDILTLDPIPADDREYEKYRTHMMIYSDLINISVGYSDRWEIPASMYLKYLLSYIFLGKKRTLAKLEKIMFSYNEEECDRYAMRWGGCPFLFDKDMMFPVKEGVFEGQKAMIPNKCSDYLIWHYGDEWSYMPPHHSREGHVAVCVDELPYQEFRDEYMPKLKKGKLRRDSVFRKFYNMRIAKKSHKVRQEGLTMKARAVALDLQRAIEESGLKISELLENRSFRKLSALFGSYYKNQLSADFIGREDYTNIYAFYHPILVEIPDEIFYAGVLTLFYTERVSKAYRMLQIRQNLDHLSPEMEKLKEDIELFRKAADHYEFHRMKEAQQIVEDLVERYPGHPGFMKFKCRFLMENAGENRIEAERFLEKALKLFPEDGYFLKYKADIFWMNGEMQKAAELYLQIKEKTTNGIVWMEMDRFFKEYKDEILKDCEELLASRRKKDALSLMELWSQLIPEDDDIQGAFYMAKVACAHTQSELEKVIDEICAVIEVSMLTPVSEERAPEKKREYYRKALTRAWKRLGYSKELAKLRTQIMCTSEESELEWLAEQVRSKQFNKEEKSCVYKLVGDVRMKQGQTREAFANYKKALESQMPSYVKTELYRIFINDLNDGSRQAKSFAKKTDITVVLDNWLDKYGSIEEIKQIVQSVSSNV
;
A
#
# COMPACT_ATOMS: atom_id res chain seq x y z
N MET A 1 7.64 -5.16 -1.04
CA MET A 1 8.13 -3.90 -1.67
C MET A 1 8.65 -4.19 -3.06
N THR A 2 8.58 -3.23 -3.97
CA THR A 2 9.27 -3.25 -5.26
C THR A 2 10.73 -2.79 -5.07
N GLU A 3 11.64 -3.14 -5.99
CA GLU A 3 13.04 -2.67 -5.96
C GLU A 3 13.13 -1.14 -5.87
N LYS A 4 12.23 -0.43 -6.56
CA LYS A 4 12.13 1.03 -6.48
C LYS A 4 11.76 1.50 -5.07
N GLN A 5 10.76 0.87 -4.43
CA GLN A 5 10.37 1.22 -3.06
C GLN A 5 11.50 0.93 -2.06
N GLU A 6 12.27 -0.13 -2.25
CA GLU A 6 13.46 -0.41 -1.43
C GLU A 6 14.52 0.70 -1.56
N TYR A 7 14.72 1.19 -2.78
CA TYR A 7 15.65 2.30 -3.01
C TYR A 7 15.14 3.61 -2.39
N LEU A 8 13.85 3.94 -2.56
CA LEU A 8 13.24 5.11 -1.93
C LEU A 8 13.27 5.03 -0.41
N LEU A 9 13.05 3.85 0.17
CA LEU A 9 13.17 3.63 1.61
C LEU A 9 14.59 3.92 2.11
N LYS A 10 15.62 3.56 1.33
CA LYS A 10 17.01 3.90 1.66
C LYS A 10 17.22 5.43 1.67
N LEU A 11 16.74 6.15 0.65
CA LEU A 11 16.83 7.61 0.61
C LEU A 11 16.06 8.26 1.78
N PHE A 12 14.90 7.73 2.10
CA PHE A 12 14.10 8.22 3.23
C PHE A 12 14.83 8.02 4.57
N ARG A 13 15.48 6.87 4.77
CA ARG A 13 16.31 6.61 5.97
C ARG A 13 17.43 7.63 6.13
N GLU A 14 18.13 7.94 5.05
CA GLU A 14 19.20 8.94 5.05
C GLU A 14 18.68 10.33 5.49
N VAL A 15 17.49 10.72 5.00
CA VAL A 15 16.84 11.99 5.41
C VAL A 15 16.39 11.94 6.87
N ASP A 16 15.77 10.85 7.31
CA ASP A 16 15.30 10.67 8.70
C ASP A 16 16.47 10.70 9.70
N GLU A 17 17.58 10.02 9.38
CA GLU A 17 18.79 10.01 10.21
C GLU A 17 19.34 11.42 10.40
N ILE A 18 19.53 12.18 9.31
CA ILE A 18 19.98 13.59 9.38
C ILE A 18 19.02 14.43 10.24
N CYS A 19 17.71 14.28 10.02
CA CYS A 19 16.70 15.02 10.77
C CYS A 19 16.73 14.69 12.27
N ARG A 20 16.86 13.43 12.64
CA ARG A 20 16.90 13.00 14.04
C ARG A 20 18.19 13.41 14.74
N GLU A 21 19.34 13.27 14.10
CA GLU A 21 20.63 13.69 14.65
C GLU A 21 20.68 15.18 14.97
N HIS A 22 20.04 16.00 14.12
CA HIS A 22 20.05 17.46 14.27
C HIS A 22 18.76 18.03 14.84
N ASN A 23 17.85 17.19 15.36
CA ASN A 23 16.55 17.61 15.92
C ASN A 23 15.71 18.46 14.96
N LEU A 24 15.71 18.11 13.68
CA LEU A 24 14.88 18.74 12.67
C LEU A 24 13.53 18.02 12.57
N ARG A 25 12.47 18.79 12.36
CA ARG A 25 11.11 18.28 12.21
C ARG A 25 10.79 18.05 10.74
N TYR A 26 10.23 16.92 10.44
CA TYR A 26 9.50 16.65 9.21
C TYR A 26 8.22 15.86 9.55
N VAL A 27 7.32 15.71 8.60
CA VAL A 27 6.22 14.74 8.69
C VAL A 27 6.00 14.08 7.34
N LEU A 28 5.64 12.80 7.35
CA LEU A 28 5.15 12.13 6.15
C LEU A 28 3.91 12.86 5.61
N ALA A 29 3.82 12.99 4.30
CA ALA A 29 2.77 13.73 3.63
C ALA A 29 2.10 12.90 2.53
N GLY A 30 0.98 13.36 2.02
CA GLY A 30 0.34 12.78 0.83
C GLY A 30 0.10 11.28 0.89
N GLY A 31 0.48 10.59 -0.17
CA GLY A 31 0.44 9.13 -0.31
C GLY A 31 1.28 8.40 0.73
N SER A 32 2.45 8.96 1.09
CA SER A 32 3.34 8.37 2.09
C SER A 32 2.71 8.30 3.48
N LEU A 33 1.91 9.31 3.89
CA LEU A 33 1.17 9.25 5.15
C LEU A 33 0.01 8.24 5.07
N ILE A 34 -0.73 8.20 3.94
CA ILE A 34 -1.73 7.14 3.73
C ILE A 34 -1.08 5.77 3.87
N GLY A 35 0.10 5.60 3.27
CA GLY A 35 0.89 4.38 3.36
C GLY A 35 1.20 4.00 4.79
N ALA A 36 1.77 4.92 5.58
CA ALA A 36 2.08 4.69 7.00
C ALA A 36 0.86 4.26 7.82
N LEU A 37 -0.30 4.90 7.63
CA LEU A 37 -1.49 4.63 8.43
C LEU A 37 -2.34 3.46 7.93
N ARG A 38 -2.30 3.14 6.64
CA ARG A 38 -3.16 2.13 6.01
C ARG A 38 -2.43 0.84 5.65
N HIS A 39 -1.11 0.91 5.50
CA HIS A 39 -0.28 -0.22 5.04
C HIS A 39 0.94 -0.48 5.95
N GLU A 40 1.19 0.38 6.94
CA GLU A 40 2.42 0.40 7.75
C GLU A 40 3.70 0.57 6.91
N GLY A 41 3.57 1.09 5.69
CA GLY A 41 4.63 1.25 4.71
C GLY A 41 4.13 1.93 3.44
N PHE A 42 4.70 1.60 2.30
CA PHE A 42 4.24 2.14 1.02
C PHE A 42 2.82 1.72 0.68
N VAL A 43 2.08 2.60 0.05
CA VAL A 43 0.92 2.18 -0.73
C VAL A 43 1.44 1.28 -1.86
N PRO A 44 0.87 0.07 -2.13
CA PRO A 44 1.49 -0.94 -2.99
C PRO A 44 1.84 -0.49 -4.43
N TRP A 45 1.15 0.52 -4.95
CA TRP A 45 1.39 1.08 -6.29
C TRP A 45 2.06 2.45 -6.27
N ASP A 46 2.42 2.97 -5.09
CA ASP A 46 3.09 4.26 -4.93
C ASP A 46 4.58 4.15 -5.25
N ASP A 47 5.11 5.18 -5.86
CA ASP A 47 6.47 5.21 -6.38
C ASP A 47 7.23 6.49 -6.03
N ASP A 48 6.79 7.19 -4.98
CA ASP A 48 7.42 8.38 -4.40
C ASP A 48 7.34 8.39 -2.86
N VAL A 49 8.06 9.32 -2.24
CA VAL A 49 7.96 9.65 -0.81
C VAL A 49 7.90 11.16 -0.68
N ASP A 50 6.82 11.62 -0.06
CA ASP A 50 6.56 13.03 0.20
C ASP A 50 6.77 13.37 1.68
N LEU A 51 7.53 14.43 1.95
CA LEU A 51 7.74 14.98 3.29
C LEU A 51 7.30 16.44 3.36
N TYR A 52 6.67 16.83 4.45
CA TYR A 52 6.53 18.24 4.81
C TYR A 52 7.58 18.63 5.85
N MET A 53 8.24 19.75 5.64
CA MET A 53 9.26 20.26 6.54
C MET A 53 9.06 21.77 6.79
N PRO A 54 9.03 22.24 8.06
CA PRO A 54 8.99 23.67 8.34
C PRO A 54 10.14 24.42 7.67
N ARG A 55 9.89 25.65 7.21
CA ARG A 55 10.92 26.48 6.56
C ARG A 55 12.19 26.61 7.40
N SER A 56 12.04 26.83 8.69
CA SER A 56 13.16 26.99 9.62
C SER A 56 14.03 25.73 9.74
N ASP A 57 13.41 24.54 9.64
CA ASP A 57 14.13 23.25 9.69
C ASP A 57 14.72 22.90 8.31
N TRP A 58 14.03 23.25 7.22
CA TRP A 58 14.56 23.12 5.87
C TRP A 58 15.84 23.91 5.65
N GLU A 59 15.88 25.17 6.10
CA GLU A 59 17.07 26.01 5.98
C GLU A 59 18.28 25.43 6.72
N LYS A 60 18.05 24.86 7.92
CA LYS A 60 19.08 24.12 8.67
C LYS A 60 19.49 22.83 7.96
N PHE A 61 18.52 22.06 7.44
CA PHE A 61 18.77 20.83 6.71
C PHE A 61 19.70 21.08 5.50
N VAL A 62 19.43 22.11 4.71
CA VAL A 62 20.28 22.49 3.58
C VAL A 62 21.70 22.85 4.02
N GLU A 63 21.85 23.56 5.17
CA GLU A 63 23.18 23.95 5.68
C GLU A 63 23.97 22.73 6.15
N ILE A 64 23.33 21.81 6.86
CA ILE A 64 23.92 20.52 7.31
C ILE A 64 24.35 19.69 6.12
N CYS A 65 23.50 19.58 5.10
CA CYS A 65 23.79 18.81 3.89
C CYS A 65 24.99 19.32 3.08
N LYS A 66 25.50 20.53 3.34
CA LYS A 66 26.75 20.97 2.69
C LYS A 66 27.99 20.21 3.16
N THR A 67 27.93 19.63 4.36
CA THR A 67 29.04 18.89 4.97
C THR A 67 28.76 17.42 5.24
N GLU A 68 27.50 17.04 5.38
CA GLU A 68 27.10 15.71 5.83
C GLU A 68 26.33 14.90 4.76
N LEU A 69 26.24 15.44 3.53
CA LEU A 69 25.54 14.77 2.45
C LEU A 69 26.23 13.44 2.06
N PRO A 70 25.55 12.29 2.06
CA PRO A 70 26.14 11.04 1.63
C PRO A 70 26.62 11.07 0.18
N PRO A 71 27.58 10.20 -0.20
CA PRO A 71 28.04 10.11 -1.57
C PRO A 71 26.90 9.82 -2.56
N ASN A 72 26.98 10.40 -3.74
CA ASN A 72 25.97 10.27 -4.79
C ASN A 72 24.58 10.80 -4.39
N ARG A 73 24.56 11.85 -3.57
CA ARG A 73 23.34 12.58 -3.20
C ARG A 73 23.47 14.05 -3.55
N GLU A 74 22.35 14.68 -3.77
CA GLU A 74 22.24 16.09 -4.13
C GLU A 74 20.99 16.71 -3.54
N ILE A 75 21.13 17.96 -3.02
CA ILE A 75 19.98 18.76 -2.65
C ILE A 75 19.58 19.62 -3.84
N GLN A 76 18.35 19.47 -4.28
CA GLN A 76 17.79 20.21 -5.40
C GLN A 76 16.76 21.22 -4.91
N CYS A 77 17.09 22.49 -5.02
CA CYS A 77 16.18 23.59 -4.71
C CYS A 77 16.64 24.87 -5.40
N SER A 78 15.75 25.86 -5.48
CA SER A 78 16.05 27.16 -6.09
C SER A 78 17.07 27.97 -5.29
N GLU A 79 17.22 27.71 -4.03
CA GLU A 79 18.20 28.34 -3.13
C GLU A 79 19.63 27.89 -3.46
N VAL A 80 19.81 26.63 -3.79
CA VAL A 80 21.10 26.02 -4.16
C VAL A 80 21.40 26.24 -5.66
N ASP A 81 20.48 25.86 -6.54
CA ASP A 81 20.57 26.12 -7.98
C ASP A 81 19.42 26.98 -8.51
N ARG A 82 19.74 28.21 -8.89
CA ARG A 82 18.75 29.15 -9.46
C ARG A 82 18.22 28.73 -10.84
N ASN A 83 18.75 27.69 -11.45
CA ASN A 83 18.18 27.10 -12.66
C ASN A 83 17.18 25.97 -12.36
N TYR A 84 17.07 25.59 -11.10
CA TYR A 84 16.06 24.62 -10.67
C TYR A 84 14.67 25.05 -11.10
N THR A 85 13.89 24.09 -11.63
CA THR A 85 12.61 24.41 -12.28
C THR A 85 11.40 23.91 -11.51
N ASN A 86 11.61 23.19 -10.41
CA ASN A 86 10.52 22.74 -9.56
C ASN A 86 10.17 23.74 -8.47
N SER A 87 8.92 23.71 -8.01
CA SER A 87 8.42 24.65 -7.00
C SER A 87 8.77 24.24 -5.57
N PHE A 88 9.17 23.00 -5.33
CA PHE A 88 9.56 22.47 -4.03
C PHE A 88 10.90 21.74 -4.10
N PRO A 89 11.63 21.72 -2.97
CA PRO A 89 12.91 21.04 -2.85
C PRO A 89 12.85 19.52 -2.97
N ARG A 90 14.04 18.92 -3.22
CA ARG A 90 14.21 17.47 -3.32
C ARG A 90 15.53 17.04 -2.71
N TYR A 91 15.51 15.86 -2.09
CA TYR A 91 16.69 15.07 -1.80
C TYR A 91 16.83 14.03 -2.91
N ALA A 92 17.89 14.08 -3.69
CA ALA A 92 17.99 13.33 -4.93
C ALA A 92 19.21 12.40 -4.97
N SER A 93 19.05 11.24 -5.59
CA SER A 93 20.14 10.36 -5.99
C SER A 93 20.76 10.82 -7.29
N THR A 94 22.09 10.78 -7.40
CA THR A 94 22.82 11.14 -8.63
C THR A 94 23.28 9.91 -9.43
N ASN A 95 23.18 8.71 -8.88
CA ASN A 95 23.58 7.46 -9.52
C ASN A 95 22.39 6.65 -10.11
N THR A 96 21.19 7.21 -10.10
CA THR A 96 20.00 6.67 -10.74
C THR A 96 19.45 7.67 -11.75
N CYS A 97 18.51 7.25 -12.60
CA CYS A 97 17.84 8.11 -13.56
C CYS A 97 16.34 7.89 -13.50
N ALA A 98 15.60 8.88 -12.95
CA ALA A 98 14.16 8.95 -12.97
C ALA A 98 13.73 10.32 -13.52
N ILE A 99 13.10 10.35 -14.71
CA ILE A 99 12.90 11.58 -15.46
C ILE A 99 11.42 11.90 -15.59
N HIS A 100 11.03 13.03 -15.03
CA HIS A 100 9.74 13.66 -15.31
C HIS A 100 9.80 14.51 -16.57
N LYS A 101 8.69 14.62 -17.32
CA LYS A 101 8.63 15.43 -18.54
C LYS A 101 9.08 16.88 -18.35
N SER A 102 8.82 17.46 -17.18
CA SER A 102 9.24 18.83 -16.81
C SER A 102 10.76 18.96 -16.68
N GLN A 103 11.45 17.90 -16.26
CA GLN A 103 12.90 17.86 -16.04
C GLN A 103 13.69 17.77 -17.34
N ILE A 104 13.11 17.23 -18.41
CA ILE A 104 13.75 17.13 -19.72
C ILE A 104 14.17 18.52 -20.26
N ILE A 105 13.41 19.57 -19.95
CA ILE A 105 13.70 20.93 -20.42
C ILE A 105 14.54 21.69 -19.38
N GLY A 106 14.48 21.31 -18.12
CA GLY A 106 15.25 21.87 -17.01
C GLY A 106 16.72 21.48 -17.02
N LYS A 107 17.42 21.83 -15.95
CA LYS A 107 18.77 21.37 -15.64
C LYS A 107 18.79 20.55 -14.36
N ASP A 108 17.61 20.16 -13.91
CA ASP A 108 17.43 19.45 -12.65
C ASP A 108 17.96 18.01 -12.80
N CYS A 109 18.50 17.46 -11.74
CA CYS A 109 18.87 16.06 -11.70
C CYS A 109 17.60 15.17 -11.81
N GLY A 110 17.67 14.13 -12.56
CA GLY A 110 16.59 13.19 -12.78
C GLY A 110 16.88 11.82 -12.14
N GLY A 111 17.48 11.76 -10.96
CA GLY A 111 17.59 10.53 -10.16
C GLY A 111 16.33 10.25 -9.33
N GLU A 112 16.33 9.12 -8.60
CA GLU A 112 15.32 8.84 -7.59
C GLU A 112 15.35 9.91 -6.49
N ILE A 113 14.19 10.28 -5.97
CA ILE A 113 14.02 11.48 -5.16
C ILE A 113 13.12 11.24 -3.94
N ILE A 114 13.36 12.03 -2.90
CA ILE A 114 12.39 12.33 -1.84
C ILE A 114 11.94 13.77 -2.04
N ASP A 115 10.65 13.97 -2.22
CA ASP A 115 10.06 15.31 -2.35
C ASP A 115 9.91 15.96 -0.96
N ILE A 116 10.52 17.13 -0.76
CA ILE A 116 10.50 17.86 0.51
C ILE A 116 9.74 19.16 0.30
N LEU A 117 8.45 19.16 0.69
CA LEU A 117 7.58 20.29 0.53
C LEU A 117 7.70 21.19 1.77
N THR A 118 8.21 22.39 1.57
CA THR A 118 8.42 23.32 2.69
C THR A 118 7.12 23.95 3.17
N LEU A 119 6.96 24.00 4.49
CA LEU A 119 5.87 24.68 5.18
C LEU A 119 6.33 26.09 5.57
N ASP A 120 5.78 27.09 4.90
CA ASP A 120 6.08 28.49 5.16
C ASP A 120 5.11 29.06 6.20
N PRO A 121 5.56 29.64 7.31
CA PRO A 121 4.67 30.21 8.33
C PRO A 121 3.93 31.42 7.79
N ILE A 122 2.64 31.51 8.09
CA ILE A 122 1.75 32.58 7.62
C ILE A 122 0.84 33.08 8.74
N PRO A 123 0.69 34.41 8.91
CA PRO A 123 -0.24 34.95 9.88
C PRO A 123 -1.70 34.65 9.49
N ALA A 124 -2.58 34.71 10.48
CA ALA A 124 -4.03 34.50 10.27
C ALA A 124 -4.72 35.62 9.49
N ASP A 125 -4.02 36.77 9.27
CA ASP A 125 -4.56 37.90 8.52
C ASP A 125 -4.71 37.56 7.02
N ASP A 126 -5.91 37.70 6.50
CA ASP A 126 -6.24 37.36 5.11
C ASP A 126 -5.53 38.25 4.09
N ARG A 127 -5.19 39.50 4.44
CA ARG A 127 -4.47 40.40 3.54
C ARG A 127 -3.01 40.00 3.39
N GLU A 128 -2.39 39.58 4.49
CA GLU A 128 -1.01 39.08 4.47
C GLU A 128 -0.93 37.76 3.75
N TYR A 129 -1.92 36.90 3.92
CA TYR A 129 -2.04 35.64 3.16
C TYR A 129 -2.20 35.90 1.64
N GLU A 130 -3.10 36.82 1.22
CA GLU A 130 -3.26 37.17 -0.19
C GLU A 130 -1.99 37.78 -0.80
N LYS A 131 -1.25 38.53 -0.02
CA LYS A 131 0.05 39.07 -0.42
C LYS A 131 1.07 37.92 -0.62
N TYR A 132 1.17 37.01 0.32
CA TYR A 132 2.01 35.80 0.20
C TYR A 132 1.62 35.03 -1.03
N ARG A 133 0.35 34.65 -1.16
CA ARG A 133 -0.21 33.87 -2.27
C ARG A 133 0.17 34.46 -3.63
N THR A 134 -0.05 35.77 -3.79
CA THR A 134 0.25 36.44 -5.05
C THR A 134 1.75 36.39 -5.39
N HIS A 135 2.63 36.64 -4.41
CA HIS A 135 4.08 36.58 -4.61
C HIS A 135 4.55 35.14 -4.89
N MET A 136 3.99 34.15 -4.22
CA MET A 136 4.28 32.73 -4.42
C MET A 136 3.87 32.27 -5.81
N MET A 137 2.69 32.67 -6.31
CA MET A 137 2.25 32.37 -7.68
C MET A 137 3.19 32.97 -8.72
N ILE A 138 3.64 34.22 -8.52
CA ILE A 138 4.63 34.87 -9.40
C ILE A 138 5.97 34.14 -9.33
N TYR A 139 6.39 33.74 -8.14
CA TYR A 139 7.64 33.01 -7.91
C TYR A 139 7.64 31.67 -8.65
N SER A 140 6.60 30.86 -8.45
CA SER A 140 6.43 29.56 -9.14
C SER A 140 6.38 29.72 -10.66
N ASP A 141 5.71 30.76 -11.15
CA ASP A 141 5.63 31.07 -12.58
C ASP A 141 6.98 31.45 -13.18
N LEU A 142 7.76 32.29 -12.46
CA LEU A 142 9.08 32.71 -12.92
C LEU A 142 10.13 31.58 -12.85
N ILE A 143 10.03 30.69 -11.87
CA ILE A 143 10.85 29.47 -11.84
C ILE A 143 10.59 28.64 -13.08
N ASN A 144 9.32 28.42 -13.43
CA ASN A 144 8.89 27.55 -14.50
C ASN A 144 8.80 28.24 -15.88
N ILE A 145 9.21 29.51 -15.98
CA ILE A 145 9.09 30.28 -17.23
C ILE A 145 9.79 29.61 -18.42
N SER A 146 10.86 28.86 -18.16
CA SER A 146 11.60 28.14 -19.19
C SER A 146 10.95 26.81 -19.62
N VAL A 147 10.01 26.30 -18.82
CA VAL A 147 9.36 24.99 -19.03
C VAL A 147 7.94 25.14 -19.57
N GLY A 148 7.36 26.35 -19.48
CA GLY A 148 6.01 26.63 -20.00
C GLY A 148 4.88 26.17 -19.10
N TYR A 149 5.19 25.80 -17.88
CA TYR A 149 4.20 25.40 -16.88
C TYR A 149 3.63 26.63 -16.18
N SER A 150 2.45 27.07 -16.54
CA SER A 150 1.68 28.02 -15.76
C SER A 150 0.24 28.00 -16.26
N ASP A 151 -0.63 27.44 -15.48
CA ASP A 151 -2.06 27.37 -15.72
C ASP A 151 -2.87 28.41 -14.91
N ARG A 152 -2.21 29.41 -14.25
CA ARG A 152 -2.92 30.25 -13.32
C ARG A 152 -2.98 31.71 -13.72
N TRP A 153 -4.19 32.15 -13.75
CA TRP A 153 -4.68 33.38 -14.36
C TRP A 153 -5.04 34.47 -13.34
N GLU A 154 -4.81 34.19 -12.03
CA GLU A 154 -5.28 35.01 -10.92
C GLU A 154 -4.29 36.12 -10.49
N ILE A 155 -3.10 36.13 -11.09
CA ILE A 155 -2.09 37.14 -10.76
C ILE A 155 -2.47 38.49 -11.38
N PRO A 156 -2.49 39.61 -10.60
CA PRO A 156 -2.70 40.92 -11.15
C PRO A 156 -1.66 41.26 -12.23
N ALA A 157 -2.13 41.55 -13.44
CA ALA A 157 -1.25 41.75 -14.61
C ALA A 157 -0.16 42.82 -14.39
N SER A 158 -0.47 43.91 -13.68
CA SER A 158 0.50 44.95 -13.33
C SER A 158 1.63 44.45 -12.43
N MET A 159 1.28 43.60 -11.47
CA MET A 159 2.23 43.05 -10.53
C MET A 159 3.11 41.97 -11.20
N TYR A 160 2.52 41.10 -12.01
CA TYR A 160 3.27 40.14 -12.80
C TYR A 160 4.24 40.81 -13.77
N LEU A 161 3.78 41.85 -14.50
CA LEU A 161 4.65 42.64 -15.39
C LEU A 161 5.84 43.27 -14.67
N LYS A 162 5.62 43.82 -13.49
CA LYS A 162 6.70 44.36 -12.64
C LYS A 162 7.79 43.35 -12.38
N TYR A 163 7.42 42.14 -11.98
CA TYR A 163 8.40 41.08 -11.66
C TYR A 163 9.01 40.45 -12.92
N LEU A 164 8.24 40.36 -14.01
CA LEU A 164 8.75 39.92 -15.31
C LEU A 164 9.81 40.88 -15.85
N LEU A 165 9.56 42.19 -15.76
CA LEU A 165 10.56 43.18 -16.10
C LEU A 165 11.79 43.11 -15.20
N SER A 166 11.59 42.96 -13.89
CA SER A 166 12.69 42.68 -12.95
C SER A 166 13.48 41.40 -13.36
N TYR A 167 12.81 40.34 -13.76
CA TYR A 167 13.45 39.12 -14.24
C TYR A 167 14.30 39.37 -15.51
N ILE A 168 13.79 40.13 -16.45
CA ILE A 168 14.48 40.43 -17.71
C ILE A 168 15.70 41.36 -17.46
N PHE A 169 15.54 42.43 -16.68
CA PHE A 169 16.57 43.45 -16.52
C PHE A 169 17.55 43.18 -15.37
N LEU A 170 17.11 42.60 -14.25
CA LEU A 170 17.95 42.29 -13.08
C LEU A 170 18.39 40.84 -12.99
N GLY A 171 17.82 39.99 -13.85
CA GLY A 171 18.08 38.57 -13.89
C GLY A 171 17.27 37.72 -12.88
N LYS A 172 17.20 36.40 -13.15
CA LYS A 172 16.43 35.41 -12.38
C LYS A 172 16.79 35.47 -10.88
N LYS A 173 18.09 35.36 -10.55
CA LYS A 173 18.59 35.29 -9.15
C LYS A 173 18.09 36.44 -8.28
N ARG A 174 18.26 37.69 -8.75
CA ARG A 174 17.88 38.85 -7.97
C ARG A 174 16.36 39.01 -7.82
N THR A 175 15.62 38.64 -8.85
CA THR A 175 14.16 38.72 -8.85
C THR A 175 13.55 37.69 -7.91
N LEU A 176 14.03 36.44 -7.94
CA LEU A 176 13.57 35.40 -7.03
C LEU A 176 13.93 35.76 -5.56
N ALA A 177 15.15 36.22 -5.30
CA ALA A 177 15.53 36.65 -3.95
C ALA A 177 14.66 37.80 -3.37
N LYS A 178 14.14 38.67 -4.23
CA LYS A 178 13.17 39.70 -3.78
C LYS A 178 11.82 39.11 -3.40
N LEU A 179 11.35 38.12 -4.14
CA LEU A 179 10.11 37.41 -3.85
C LEU A 179 10.24 36.57 -2.58
N GLU A 180 11.34 35.83 -2.45
CA GLU A 180 11.68 35.05 -1.26
C GLU A 180 11.70 35.89 0.02
N LYS A 181 12.33 37.07 -0.05
CA LYS A 181 12.35 38.00 1.10
C LYS A 181 10.96 38.42 1.57
N ILE A 182 9.98 38.49 0.69
CA ILE A 182 8.59 38.80 1.04
C ILE A 182 7.89 37.61 1.56
N MET A 183 8.07 36.44 0.90
CA MET A 183 7.37 35.18 1.21
C MET A 183 7.85 34.59 2.53
N PHE A 184 9.15 34.67 2.82
CA PHE A 184 9.77 34.04 3.99
C PHE A 184 10.06 35.05 5.11
N SER A 185 9.28 36.15 5.20
CA SER A 185 9.50 37.18 6.18
C SER A 185 8.82 36.96 7.52
N TYR A 186 7.95 35.94 7.61
CA TYR A 186 7.16 35.68 8.81
C TYR A 186 7.89 34.76 9.78
N ASN A 187 7.77 35.04 11.08
CA ASN A 187 8.33 34.22 12.14
C ASN A 187 7.34 33.07 12.47
N GLU A 188 7.84 31.86 12.56
CA GLU A 188 7.06 30.67 12.89
C GLU A 188 6.35 30.77 14.25
N GLU A 189 6.99 31.39 15.25
CA GLU A 189 6.42 31.57 16.59
C GLU A 189 5.19 32.49 16.62
N GLU A 190 5.10 33.42 15.66
CA GLU A 190 4.03 34.41 15.55
C GLU A 190 2.88 33.96 14.64
N CYS A 191 2.98 32.79 14.05
CA CYS A 191 2.03 32.29 13.05
C CYS A 191 1.33 31.01 13.51
N ASP A 192 0.02 30.94 13.29
CA ASP A 192 -0.82 29.80 13.63
C ASP A 192 -1.09 28.89 12.43
N ARG A 193 -0.66 29.30 11.23
CA ARG A 193 -0.88 28.57 9.97
C ARG A 193 0.42 28.40 9.20
N TYR A 194 0.44 27.34 8.38
CA TYR A 194 1.46 27.13 7.36
C TYR A 194 0.86 27.19 5.97
N ALA A 195 1.63 27.68 5.01
CA ALA A 195 1.35 27.50 3.59
C ALA A 195 2.38 26.56 2.97
N MET A 196 1.93 25.59 2.21
CA MET A 196 2.76 24.69 1.42
C MET A 196 2.62 25.02 -0.06
N ARG A 197 3.71 24.95 -0.78
CA ARG A 197 3.77 25.26 -2.20
C ARG A 197 3.67 24.00 -3.04
N TRP A 198 2.59 23.89 -3.81
CA TRP A 198 2.47 22.87 -4.85
C TRP A 198 2.09 23.53 -6.17
N GLY A 199 2.99 23.48 -7.16
CA GLY A 199 2.69 23.92 -8.52
C GLY A 199 2.11 25.33 -8.68
N GLY A 200 2.33 26.24 -7.73
CA GLY A 200 1.81 27.60 -7.79
C GLY A 200 0.48 27.83 -7.03
N CYS A 201 -0.06 26.82 -6.32
CA CYS A 201 -1.11 27.00 -5.32
C CYS A 201 -0.55 26.79 -3.93
N PRO A 202 -0.76 27.72 -3.01
CA PRO A 202 -0.53 27.45 -1.62
C PRO A 202 -1.68 26.61 -1.07
N PHE A 203 -1.33 25.60 -0.29
CA PHE A 203 -2.25 24.91 0.57
C PHE A 203 -2.05 25.44 1.99
N LEU A 204 -3.14 25.75 2.69
CA LEU A 204 -3.09 26.23 4.07
C LEU A 204 -3.38 25.10 5.04
N PHE A 205 -2.59 25.07 6.10
CA PHE A 205 -2.78 24.15 7.22
C PHE A 205 -2.76 24.94 8.52
N ASP A 206 -3.57 24.54 9.48
CA ASP A 206 -3.41 24.96 10.86
C ASP A 206 -2.13 24.34 11.42
N LYS A 207 -1.36 25.13 12.18
CA LYS A 207 -0.06 24.68 12.72
C LYS A 207 -0.20 23.46 13.60
N ASP A 208 -1.26 23.37 14.40
CA ASP A 208 -1.54 22.26 15.30
C ASP A 208 -1.97 20.98 14.58
N MET A 209 -2.34 21.06 13.32
CA MET A 209 -2.59 19.86 12.47
C MET A 209 -1.28 19.11 12.20
N MET A 210 -0.17 19.82 12.01
CA MET A 210 1.12 19.24 11.67
C MET A 210 2.00 18.96 12.90
N PHE A 211 2.01 19.87 13.89
CA PHE A 211 2.94 19.85 15.03
C PHE A 211 2.21 19.95 16.38
N PRO A 212 2.78 19.35 17.47
CA PRO A 212 4.03 18.59 17.51
C PRO A 212 3.96 17.29 16.69
N VAL A 213 5.10 16.83 16.17
CA VAL A 213 5.17 15.56 15.43
C VAL A 213 4.84 14.38 16.34
N LYS A 214 4.24 13.33 15.76
CA LYS A 214 4.06 12.02 16.39
C LYS A 214 4.98 11.00 15.75
N GLU A 215 5.24 9.90 16.44
CA GLU A 215 5.94 8.75 15.89
C GLU A 215 4.92 7.78 15.26
N GLY A 216 5.13 7.46 13.99
CA GLY A 216 4.41 6.39 13.27
C GLY A 216 5.37 5.29 12.84
N VAL A 217 4.84 4.31 12.10
CA VAL A 217 5.61 3.21 11.51
C VAL A 217 5.54 3.32 9.99
N PHE A 218 6.68 3.18 9.31
CA PHE A 218 6.77 3.12 7.86
C PHE A 218 7.82 2.07 7.46
N GLU A 219 7.41 0.97 6.83
CA GLU A 219 8.26 -0.17 6.49
C GLU A 219 9.09 -0.68 7.68
N GLY A 220 8.43 -0.89 8.82
CA GLY A 220 9.04 -1.43 10.04
C GLY A 220 9.99 -0.49 10.78
N GLN A 221 10.15 0.75 10.34
CA GLN A 221 10.93 1.78 11.04
C GLN A 221 10.06 2.93 11.53
N LYS A 222 10.56 3.66 12.54
CA LYS A 222 9.90 4.87 13.02
C LYS A 222 9.97 5.96 11.97
N ALA A 223 8.88 6.72 11.82
CA ALA A 223 8.81 7.90 10.96
C ALA A 223 8.01 8.99 11.67
N MET A 224 8.35 10.25 11.42
CA MET A 224 7.59 11.36 11.96
C MET A 224 6.31 11.57 11.15
N ILE A 225 5.17 11.63 11.83
CA ILE A 225 3.86 11.84 11.23
C ILE A 225 3.17 13.08 11.82
N PRO A 226 2.16 13.67 11.13
CA PRO A 226 1.44 14.82 11.63
C PRO A 226 0.78 14.60 12.99
N ASN A 227 0.58 15.70 13.73
CA ASN A 227 -0.13 15.66 15.00
C ASN A 227 -1.57 15.16 14.86
N LYS A 228 -2.31 15.64 13.85
CA LYS A 228 -3.69 15.27 13.55
C LYS A 228 -3.77 14.62 12.16
N CYS A 229 -3.29 13.37 12.06
CA CYS A 229 -3.19 12.65 10.79
C CYS A 229 -4.52 12.54 10.07
N SER A 230 -5.59 12.17 10.78
CA SER A 230 -6.91 11.99 10.19
C SER A 230 -7.48 13.31 9.66
N ASP A 231 -7.33 14.42 10.39
CA ASP A 231 -7.78 15.74 9.95
C ASP A 231 -7.04 16.17 8.68
N TYR A 232 -5.72 15.97 8.63
CA TYR A 232 -4.94 16.25 7.44
C TYR A 232 -5.37 15.41 6.23
N LEU A 233 -5.55 14.11 6.40
CA LEU A 233 -5.95 13.23 5.31
C LEU A 233 -7.37 13.50 4.83
N ILE A 234 -8.30 13.81 5.74
CA ILE A 234 -9.64 14.25 5.40
C ILE A 234 -9.59 15.58 4.64
N TRP A 235 -8.77 16.52 5.11
CA TRP A 235 -8.58 17.81 4.44
C TRP A 235 -8.05 17.64 3.02
N HIS A 236 -7.09 16.73 2.81
CA HIS A 236 -6.40 16.54 1.53
C HIS A 236 -7.16 15.63 0.56
N TYR A 237 -7.69 14.50 1.05
CA TYR A 237 -8.31 13.43 0.24
C TYR A 237 -9.82 13.27 0.45
N GLY A 238 -10.38 13.89 1.49
CA GLY A 238 -11.79 13.75 1.86
C GLY A 238 -12.05 12.59 2.82
N ASP A 239 -13.34 12.44 3.22
CA ASP A 239 -13.77 11.45 4.22
C ASP A 239 -13.47 9.98 3.80
N GLU A 240 -13.31 9.73 2.50
CA GLU A 240 -13.06 8.38 1.96
C GLU A 240 -11.56 8.02 1.84
N TRP A 241 -10.63 8.77 2.43
CA TRP A 241 -9.18 8.51 2.31
C TRP A 241 -8.75 7.10 2.76
N SER A 242 -9.48 6.51 3.70
CA SER A 242 -9.21 5.16 4.21
C SER A 242 -9.60 4.05 3.23
N TYR A 243 -10.43 4.35 2.23
CA TYR A 243 -10.86 3.37 1.23
C TYR A 243 -9.87 3.25 0.08
N MET A 244 -9.71 2.02 -0.40
CA MET A 244 -8.85 1.73 -1.54
C MET A 244 -9.49 2.27 -2.83
N PRO A 245 -8.76 2.99 -3.67
CA PRO A 245 -9.27 3.43 -4.96
C PRO A 245 -9.53 2.24 -5.89
N PRO A 246 -10.38 2.40 -6.93
CA PRO A 246 -10.58 1.37 -7.94
C PRO A 246 -9.27 0.96 -8.62
N HIS A 247 -9.16 -0.30 -9.06
CA HIS A 247 -7.93 -0.84 -9.65
C HIS A 247 -7.36 -0.01 -10.81
N HIS A 248 -8.23 0.56 -11.65
CA HIS A 248 -7.81 1.41 -12.78
C HIS A 248 -7.22 2.77 -12.38
N SER A 249 -7.31 3.14 -11.12
CA SER A 249 -6.74 4.38 -10.57
C SER A 249 -5.46 4.13 -9.74
N ARG A 250 -4.97 2.88 -9.72
CA ARG A 250 -3.79 2.47 -8.96
C ARG A 250 -2.58 2.46 -9.87
N GLU A 251 -2.06 3.65 -10.17
CA GLU A 251 -0.91 3.84 -11.04
C GLU A 251 0.14 4.72 -10.34
N GLY A 252 1.41 4.42 -10.54
CA GLY A 252 2.52 5.26 -10.09
C GLY A 252 2.67 6.52 -10.95
N HIS A 253 3.48 7.46 -10.49
CA HIS A 253 3.64 8.79 -11.08
C HIS A 253 4.83 8.92 -12.04
N VAL A 254 5.80 8.01 -11.98
CA VAL A 254 7.04 8.10 -12.74
C VAL A 254 6.86 7.65 -14.19
N ALA A 255 7.21 8.53 -15.11
CA ALA A 255 7.04 8.27 -16.55
C ALA A 255 8.15 7.42 -17.17
N VAL A 256 9.39 7.51 -16.66
CA VAL A 256 10.56 6.74 -17.12
C VAL A 256 11.52 6.59 -15.96
N CYS A 257 11.86 5.34 -15.62
CA CYS A 257 12.87 5.02 -14.62
C CYS A 257 13.91 4.07 -15.24
N VAL A 258 15.19 4.38 -15.09
CA VAL A 258 16.32 3.53 -15.51
C VAL A 258 17.34 3.52 -14.37
N ASP A 259 17.25 2.51 -13.51
CA ASP A 259 18.02 2.45 -12.27
C ASP A 259 19.52 2.24 -12.49
N GLU A 260 19.89 1.66 -13.64
CA GLU A 260 21.28 1.32 -13.98
C GLU A 260 22.05 2.47 -14.65
N LEU A 261 21.38 3.58 -14.99
CA LEU A 261 21.99 4.70 -15.69
C LEU A 261 22.16 5.90 -14.76
N PRO A 262 23.39 6.35 -14.44
CA PRO A 262 23.60 7.59 -13.72
C PRO A 262 22.98 8.78 -14.49
N TYR A 263 22.24 9.63 -13.80
CA TYR A 263 21.62 10.79 -14.43
C TYR A 263 22.61 11.68 -15.19
N GLN A 264 23.83 11.79 -14.72
CA GLN A 264 24.87 12.59 -15.39
C GLN A 264 25.17 12.09 -16.80
N GLU A 265 25.21 10.77 -17.02
CA GLU A 265 25.39 10.19 -18.36
C GLU A 265 24.21 10.53 -19.26
N PHE A 266 22.98 10.39 -18.76
CA PHE A 266 21.79 10.82 -19.50
C PHE A 266 21.86 12.30 -19.86
N ARG A 267 22.20 13.15 -18.91
CA ARG A 267 22.31 14.59 -19.10
C ARG A 267 23.36 14.97 -20.15
N ASP A 268 24.50 14.33 -20.10
CA ASP A 268 25.64 14.68 -20.96
C ASP A 268 25.48 14.11 -22.38
N GLU A 269 24.82 12.97 -22.53
CA GLU A 269 24.61 12.31 -23.83
C GLU A 269 23.33 12.76 -24.55
N TYR A 270 22.20 12.85 -23.84
CA TYR A 270 20.89 13.06 -24.47
C TYR A 270 20.38 14.50 -24.38
N MET A 271 20.64 15.20 -23.28
CA MET A 271 20.17 16.56 -23.07
C MET A 271 20.72 17.58 -24.09
N PRO A 272 21.95 17.50 -24.60
CA PRO A 272 22.46 18.38 -25.64
C PRO A 272 21.73 18.24 -26.98
N LYS A 273 21.14 17.07 -27.26
CA LYS A 273 20.38 16.79 -28.50
C LYS A 273 19.04 17.54 -28.55
N LEU A 274 18.54 18.07 -27.40
CA LEU A 274 17.29 18.80 -27.31
C LEU A 274 17.45 20.26 -27.79
N LYS A 275 16.57 20.73 -28.67
CA LYS A 275 16.53 22.12 -29.16
C LYS A 275 15.88 23.06 -28.13
N LYS A 276 16.55 23.20 -26.97
CA LYS A 276 16.04 23.94 -25.78
C LYS A 276 15.66 25.39 -26.08
N GLY A 277 16.40 26.07 -26.97
CA GLY A 277 16.11 27.47 -27.31
C GLY A 277 14.75 27.66 -27.99
N LYS A 278 14.33 26.74 -28.86
CA LYS A 278 13.01 26.79 -29.50
C LYS A 278 11.92 26.50 -28.47
N LEU A 279 12.08 25.50 -27.63
CA LEU A 279 11.12 25.15 -26.59
C LEU A 279 10.91 26.28 -25.59
N ARG A 280 11.98 26.95 -25.14
CA ARG A 280 11.91 28.11 -24.25
C ARG A 280 11.19 29.29 -24.88
N ARG A 281 11.48 29.61 -26.13
CA ARG A 281 10.83 30.69 -26.85
C ARG A 281 9.33 30.41 -27.03
N ASP A 282 8.97 29.22 -27.46
CA ASP A 282 7.57 28.82 -27.68
C ASP A 282 6.78 28.83 -26.36
N SER A 283 7.41 28.47 -25.26
CA SER A 283 6.87 28.54 -23.91
C SER A 283 6.55 30.00 -23.48
N VAL A 284 7.50 30.92 -23.65
CA VAL A 284 7.30 32.33 -23.30
C VAL A 284 6.19 32.96 -24.15
N PHE A 285 6.19 32.71 -25.47
CA PHE A 285 5.12 33.23 -26.35
C PHE A 285 3.74 32.66 -26.00
N ARG A 286 3.64 31.37 -25.67
CA ARG A 286 2.41 30.75 -25.24
C ARG A 286 1.88 31.37 -23.95
N LYS A 287 2.77 31.75 -23.01
CA LYS A 287 2.42 32.44 -21.79
C LYS A 287 1.78 33.81 -22.05
N PHE A 288 2.42 34.63 -22.86
CA PHE A 288 1.86 35.94 -23.21
C PHE A 288 0.50 35.83 -23.93
N TYR A 289 0.37 34.89 -24.85
CA TYR A 289 -0.89 34.60 -25.54
C TYR A 289 -1.97 34.19 -24.54
N ASN A 290 -1.64 33.28 -23.65
CA ASN A 290 -2.53 32.78 -22.62
C ASN A 290 -2.94 33.89 -21.63
N MET A 291 -2.04 34.72 -21.16
CA MET A 291 -2.37 35.86 -20.27
C MET A 291 -3.38 36.85 -20.92
N ARG A 292 -3.26 37.08 -22.23
CA ARG A 292 -4.19 37.98 -22.96
C ARG A 292 -5.59 37.37 -23.08
N ILE A 293 -5.69 36.06 -23.27
CA ILE A 293 -6.97 35.32 -23.33
C ILE A 293 -7.58 35.19 -21.93
N ALA A 294 -6.78 34.92 -20.93
CA ALA A 294 -7.22 34.68 -19.56
C ALA A 294 -8.02 35.82 -18.96
N LYS A 295 -7.59 37.06 -19.17
CA LYS A 295 -8.30 38.23 -18.66
C LYS A 295 -9.74 38.36 -19.19
N LYS A 296 -9.98 37.89 -20.41
CA LYS A 296 -11.35 37.79 -20.99
C LYS A 296 -12.06 36.51 -20.50
N SER A 297 -11.32 35.40 -20.34
CA SER A 297 -11.91 34.11 -19.98
C SER A 297 -12.29 34.01 -18.51
N HIS A 298 -11.66 34.78 -17.61
CA HIS A 298 -11.99 34.76 -16.18
C HIS A 298 -13.46 35.15 -15.90
N LYS A 299 -13.90 36.28 -16.47
CA LYS A 299 -15.31 36.72 -16.34
C LYS A 299 -16.27 35.69 -16.96
N VAL A 300 -15.97 35.23 -18.18
CA VAL A 300 -16.77 34.19 -18.88
C VAL A 300 -16.75 32.88 -18.12
N ARG A 301 -15.62 32.52 -17.50
CA ARG A 301 -15.51 31.31 -16.68
C ARG A 301 -16.33 31.41 -15.38
N GLN A 302 -16.31 32.56 -14.69
CA GLN A 302 -17.16 32.79 -13.51
C GLN A 302 -18.64 32.72 -13.86
N GLU A 303 -19.07 33.41 -14.94
CA GLU A 303 -20.43 33.32 -15.44
C GLU A 303 -20.81 31.88 -15.83
N GLY A 304 -19.91 31.15 -16.50
CA GLY A 304 -20.07 29.75 -16.83
C GLY A 304 -20.18 28.82 -15.62
N LEU A 305 -19.39 29.05 -14.58
CA LEU A 305 -19.48 28.31 -13.31
C LEU A 305 -20.80 28.56 -12.58
N THR A 306 -21.27 29.82 -12.54
CA THR A 306 -22.57 30.18 -11.97
C THR A 306 -23.71 29.53 -12.74
N MET A 307 -23.66 29.55 -14.06
CA MET A 307 -24.67 28.87 -14.91
C MET A 307 -24.66 27.35 -14.71
N LYS A 308 -23.48 26.74 -14.63
CA LYS A 308 -23.34 25.32 -14.32
C LYS A 308 -23.90 24.98 -12.94
N ALA A 309 -23.63 25.79 -11.94
CA ALA A 309 -24.15 25.62 -10.59
C ALA A 309 -25.69 25.68 -10.55
N ARG A 310 -26.28 26.66 -11.25
CA ARG A 310 -27.75 26.75 -11.38
C ARG A 310 -28.36 25.57 -12.13
N ALA A 311 -27.68 25.08 -13.17
CA ALA A 311 -28.12 23.87 -13.86
C ALA A 311 -28.13 22.66 -12.93
N VAL A 312 -27.09 22.48 -12.10
CA VAL A 312 -27.02 21.39 -11.10
C VAL A 312 -28.14 21.51 -10.08
N ALA A 313 -28.43 22.72 -9.58
CA ALA A 313 -29.53 22.95 -8.64
C ALA A 313 -30.92 22.63 -9.27
N LEU A 314 -31.14 23.05 -10.52
CA LEU A 314 -32.37 22.74 -11.26
C LEU A 314 -32.50 21.25 -11.58
N ASP A 315 -31.40 20.57 -11.93
CA ASP A 315 -31.40 19.12 -12.17
C ASP A 315 -31.74 18.35 -10.88
N LEU A 316 -31.24 18.80 -9.72
CA LEU A 316 -31.60 18.22 -8.43
C LEU A 316 -33.11 18.38 -8.15
N GLN A 317 -33.64 19.60 -8.31
CA GLN A 317 -35.08 19.87 -8.08
C GLN A 317 -35.92 19.00 -9.01
N ARG A 318 -35.59 18.92 -10.29
CA ARG A 318 -36.27 18.06 -11.26
C ARG A 318 -36.19 16.58 -10.87
N ALA A 319 -35.01 16.09 -10.46
CA ALA A 319 -34.85 14.69 -10.02
C ALA A 319 -35.73 14.38 -8.82
N ILE A 320 -35.89 15.32 -7.87
CA ILE A 320 -36.81 15.19 -6.72
C ILE A 320 -38.23 15.13 -7.18
N GLU A 321 -38.69 16.04 -8.04
CA GLU A 321 -40.04 16.08 -8.62
C GLU A 321 -40.39 14.81 -9.39
N GLU A 322 -39.50 14.40 -10.30
CA GLU A 322 -39.66 13.19 -11.15
C GLU A 322 -39.65 11.90 -10.33
N SER A 323 -38.96 11.87 -9.19
CA SER A 323 -38.96 10.70 -8.30
C SER A 323 -40.31 10.46 -7.62
N GLY A 324 -41.17 11.47 -7.51
CA GLY A 324 -42.42 11.42 -6.77
C GLY A 324 -42.25 11.18 -5.27
N LEU A 325 -41.02 11.23 -4.77
CA LEU A 325 -40.70 10.99 -3.36
C LEU A 325 -40.71 12.28 -2.57
N LYS A 326 -41.33 12.25 -1.39
CA LYS A 326 -41.29 13.38 -0.46
C LYS A 326 -40.02 13.31 0.39
N ILE A 327 -39.21 14.37 0.36
CA ILE A 327 -37.98 14.46 1.15
C ILE A 327 -38.27 14.30 2.65
N SER A 328 -39.32 14.95 3.17
CA SER A 328 -39.72 14.82 4.56
C SER A 328 -40.00 13.37 4.98
N GLU A 329 -40.76 12.62 4.17
CA GLU A 329 -41.01 11.20 4.42
C GLU A 329 -39.74 10.34 4.39
N LEU A 330 -38.80 10.65 3.47
CA LEU A 330 -37.51 9.94 3.40
C LEU A 330 -36.63 10.24 4.61
N LEU A 331 -36.63 11.46 5.11
CA LEU A 331 -35.94 11.86 6.33
C LEU A 331 -36.51 11.19 7.57
N GLU A 332 -37.87 11.24 7.74
CA GLU A 332 -38.54 10.58 8.85
C GLU A 332 -38.28 9.08 8.90
N ASN A 333 -38.30 8.43 7.73
CA ASN A 333 -38.04 7.01 7.58
C ASN A 333 -36.52 6.68 7.51
N ARG A 334 -35.64 7.65 7.69
CA ARG A 334 -34.17 7.52 7.63
C ARG A 334 -33.66 6.79 6.37
N SER A 335 -34.32 7.05 5.24
CA SER A 335 -34.02 6.41 3.97
C SER A 335 -32.79 7.05 3.26
N PHE A 336 -31.67 7.20 3.97
CA PHE A 336 -30.48 7.91 3.50
C PHE A 336 -29.85 7.30 2.23
N ARG A 337 -29.99 5.99 1.98
CA ARG A 337 -29.57 5.38 0.70
C ARG A 337 -30.36 5.94 -0.49
N LYS A 338 -31.68 6.12 -0.35
CA LYS A 338 -32.52 6.69 -1.41
C LYS A 338 -32.22 8.17 -1.60
N LEU A 339 -32.05 8.91 -0.50
CA LEU A 339 -31.63 10.31 -0.54
C LEU A 339 -30.24 10.44 -1.20
N SER A 340 -29.27 9.60 -0.85
CA SER A 340 -27.95 9.61 -1.47
C SER A 340 -28.01 9.36 -2.99
N ALA A 341 -28.90 8.52 -3.45
CA ALA A 341 -29.11 8.31 -4.89
C ALA A 341 -29.68 9.55 -5.58
N LEU A 342 -30.65 10.22 -4.96
CA LEU A 342 -31.23 11.48 -5.46
C LEU A 342 -30.20 12.62 -5.52
N PHE A 343 -29.37 12.74 -4.47
CA PHE A 343 -28.35 13.77 -4.38
C PHE A 343 -27.05 13.43 -5.13
N GLY A 344 -26.92 12.24 -5.71
CA GLY A 344 -25.65 11.72 -6.24
C GLY A 344 -24.99 12.61 -7.30
N SER A 345 -25.76 13.13 -8.27
CA SER A 345 -25.23 14.05 -9.29
C SER A 345 -24.91 15.43 -8.70
N TYR A 346 -25.69 15.88 -7.73
CA TYR A 346 -25.46 17.11 -6.98
C TYR A 346 -24.14 17.05 -6.23
N TYR A 347 -23.83 15.96 -5.51
CA TYR A 347 -22.58 15.79 -4.80
C TYR A 347 -21.35 15.64 -5.70
N LYS A 348 -21.45 14.87 -6.79
CA LYS A 348 -20.32 14.68 -7.74
C LYS A 348 -19.82 15.98 -8.35
N ASN A 349 -20.70 16.96 -8.56
CA ASN A 349 -20.32 18.23 -9.15
C ASN A 349 -19.78 19.25 -8.17
N GLN A 350 -19.90 19.02 -6.83
CA GLN A 350 -19.68 20.05 -5.83
C GLN A 350 -18.59 19.77 -4.83
N LEU A 351 -18.33 18.50 -4.57
CA LEU A 351 -17.51 18.10 -3.44
C LEU A 351 -16.38 17.18 -3.88
N SER A 352 -15.66 17.56 -4.94
CA SER A 352 -14.35 16.95 -5.17
C SER A 352 -13.44 17.29 -3.97
N ALA A 353 -12.55 16.40 -3.61
CA ALA A 353 -11.56 16.60 -2.55
C ALA A 353 -10.80 17.94 -2.72
N ASP A 354 -10.61 18.37 -3.95
CA ASP A 354 -10.01 19.65 -4.31
C ASP A 354 -10.69 20.89 -3.73
N PHE A 355 -11.96 20.81 -3.36
CA PHE A 355 -12.72 21.94 -2.82
C PHE A 355 -12.74 22.00 -1.30
N ILE A 356 -12.54 20.88 -0.63
CA ILE A 356 -12.63 20.82 0.84
C ILE A 356 -11.46 21.54 1.51
N GLY A 357 -10.26 21.49 0.93
CA GLY A 357 -9.05 22.05 1.47
C GLY A 357 -8.66 23.46 0.95
N ARG A 358 -9.40 24.03 0.00
CA ARG A 358 -9.02 25.28 -0.63
C ARG A 358 -9.93 26.42 -0.15
N GLU A 359 -9.60 27.06 0.95
CA GLU A 359 -10.35 28.21 1.49
C GLU A 359 -10.34 29.46 0.58
N ASP A 360 -9.63 29.41 -0.52
CA ASP A 360 -8.95 30.52 -1.16
C ASP A 360 -9.59 31.03 -2.44
N TYR A 361 -10.77 30.57 -2.78
CA TYR A 361 -11.35 30.93 -4.06
C TYR A 361 -12.51 31.90 -3.93
N THR A 362 -12.24 33.19 -4.21
CA THR A 362 -13.29 34.17 -4.56
C THR A 362 -14.27 33.66 -5.62
N ASN A 363 -13.83 32.71 -6.46
CA ASN A 363 -14.66 32.02 -7.46
C ASN A 363 -15.57 30.96 -6.88
N ILE A 364 -15.27 30.40 -5.72
CA ILE A 364 -16.10 29.43 -5.02
C ILE A 364 -17.44 30.03 -4.65
N TYR A 365 -17.46 31.27 -4.19
CA TYR A 365 -18.69 31.94 -3.79
C TYR A 365 -19.67 32.07 -4.96
N ALA A 366 -19.22 32.41 -6.17
CA ALA A 366 -20.06 32.48 -7.33
C ALA A 366 -20.65 31.12 -7.76
N PHE A 367 -19.92 30.04 -7.49
CA PHE A 367 -20.36 28.67 -7.77
C PHE A 367 -21.24 28.14 -6.64
N TYR A 368 -20.89 28.34 -5.39
CA TYR A 368 -21.63 27.76 -4.25
C TYR A 368 -22.92 28.49 -3.92
N HIS A 369 -23.03 29.80 -4.16
CA HIS A 369 -24.23 30.54 -3.84
C HIS A 369 -25.50 29.93 -4.49
N PRO A 370 -25.53 29.64 -5.82
CA PRO A 370 -26.72 29.02 -6.42
C PRO A 370 -27.12 27.67 -5.86
N ILE A 371 -26.14 26.88 -5.41
CA ILE A 371 -26.34 25.48 -5.01
C ILE A 371 -26.48 25.28 -3.50
N LEU A 372 -26.09 26.26 -2.69
CA LEU A 372 -26.19 26.17 -1.23
C LEU A 372 -27.23 27.18 -0.67
N VAL A 373 -27.46 28.29 -1.33
CA VAL A 373 -28.32 29.38 -0.85
C VAL A 373 -29.61 29.52 -1.67
N GLU A 374 -29.54 29.40 -3.01
CA GLU A 374 -30.72 29.56 -3.88
C GLU A 374 -31.65 28.33 -3.88
N ILE A 375 -31.26 27.20 -3.28
CA ILE A 375 -32.13 26.02 -3.10
C ILE A 375 -32.94 26.11 -1.80
N PRO A 376 -34.14 25.51 -1.76
CA PRO A 376 -34.94 25.49 -0.53
C PRO A 376 -34.19 24.88 0.66
N ASP A 377 -34.36 25.46 1.85
CA ASP A 377 -33.73 25.04 3.09
C ASP A 377 -33.93 23.56 3.40
N GLU A 378 -35.13 23.05 3.17
CA GLU A 378 -35.46 21.63 3.36
C GLU A 378 -34.61 20.72 2.48
N ILE A 379 -34.40 21.07 1.22
CA ILE A 379 -33.59 20.32 0.28
C ILE A 379 -32.11 20.39 0.69
N PHE A 380 -31.60 21.57 1.02
CA PHE A 380 -30.24 21.74 1.48
C PHE A 380 -29.97 20.91 2.75
N TYR A 381 -30.83 21.02 3.74
CA TYR A 381 -30.71 20.29 5.01
C TYR A 381 -30.75 18.76 4.81
N ALA A 382 -31.70 18.29 3.97
CA ALA A 382 -31.75 16.88 3.60
C ALA A 382 -30.44 16.39 2.93
N GLY A 383 -29.86 17.22 2.08
CA GLY A 383 -28.54 16.95 1.48
C GLY A 383 -27.44 16.83 2.54
N VAL A 384 -27.39 17.80 3.46
CA VAL A 384 -26.40 17.79 4.55
C VAL A 384 -26.59 16.58 5.46
N LEU A 385 -27.81 16.27 5.89
CA LEU A 385 -28.11 15.08 6.70
C LEU A 385 -27.76 13.78 5.97
N THR A 386 -27.97 13.73 4.67
CA THR A 386 -27.59 12.55 3.88
C THR A 386 -26.07 12.33 3.91
N LEU A 387 -25.27 13.38 3.75
CA LEU A 387 -23.82 13.28 3.89
C LEU A 387 -23.43 12.85 5.30
N PHE A 388 -24.03 13.46 6.30
CA PHE A 388 -23.79 13.14 7.70
C PHE A 388 -24.05 11.65 7.99
N TYR A 389 -25.23 11.13 7.68
CA TYR A 389 -25.58 9.71 7.91
C TYR A 389 -24.91 8.71 6.96
N THR A 390 -24.23 9.16 5.90
CA THR A 390 -23.41 8.33 5.02
C THR A 390 -21.91 8.46 5.29
N GLU A 391 -21.55 8.90 6.50
CA GLU A 391 -20.16 9.04 7.00
C GLU A 391 -19.30 10.08 6.26
N ARG A 392 -19.91 10.96 5.49
CA ARG A 392 -19.24 12.11 4.86
C ARG A 392 -19.39 13.36 5.75
N VAL A 393 -18.99 13.19 7.00
CA VAL A 393 -19.22 14.17 8.08
C VAL A 393 -18.48 15.48 7.82
N SER A 394 -17.26 15.41 7.31
CA SER A 394 -16.47 16.61 7.00
C SER A 394 -17.04 17.38 5.81
N LYS A 395 -17.59 16.69 4.82
CA LYS A 395 -18.30 17.33 3.69
C LYS A 395 -19.58 18.02 4.18
N ALA A 396 -20.34 17.37 5.05
CA ALA A 396 -21.53 17.95 5.69
C ALA A 396 -21.18 19.23 6.46
N TYR A 397 -20.14 19.17 7.30
CA TYR A 397 -19.62 20.32 8.04
C TYR A 397 -19.22 21.47 7.12
N ARG A 398 -18.48 21.18 6.06
CA ARG A 398 -18.00 22.19 5.12
C ARG A 398 -19.16 22.88 4.37
N MET A 399 -20.19 22.13 4.00
CA MET A 399 -21.39 22.72 3.39
C MET A 399 -22.09 23.71 4.34
N LEU A 400 -22.24 23.33 5.61
CA LEU A 400 -22.82 24.22 6.64
C LEU A 400 -21.95 25.46 6.85
N GLN A 401 -20.63 25.31 6.95
CA GLN A 401 -19.69 26.41 7.12
C GLN A 401 -19.73 27.39 5.94
N ILE A 402 -19.73 26.89 4.68
CA ILE A 402 -19.81 27.75 3.50
C ILE A 402 -21.15 28.47 3.45
N ARG A 403 -22.26 27.78 3.73
CA ARG A 403 -23.58 28.43 3.76
C ARG A 403 -23.64 29.50 4.83
N GLN A 404 -23.15 29.25 6.04
CA GLN A 404 -23.08 30.25 7.12
C GLN A 404 -22.32 31.52 6.71
N ASN A 405 -21.25 31.37 5.92
CA ASN A 405 -20.48 32.50 5.41
C ASN A 405 -21.20 33.27 4.29
N LEU A 406 -22.12 32.61 3.56
CA LEU A 406 -22.84 33.22 2.42
C LEU A 406 -24.19 33.81 2.82
N ASP A 407 -24.85 33.23 3.82
CA ASP A 407 -26.19 33.58 4.24
C ASP A 407 -26.36 33.29 5.75
N HIS A 408 -27.28 32.42 6.13
CA HIS A 408 -27.53 32.01 7.50
C HIS A 408 -27.78 30.51 7.58
N LEU A 409 -27.75 29.99 8.79
CA LEU A 409 -28.16 28.62 9.12
C LEU A 409 -29.48 28.64 9.90
N SER A 410 -30.35 27.67 9.68
CA SER A 410 -31.47 27.43 10.58
C SER A 410 -30.98 26.89 11.94
N PRO A 411 -31.79 26.99 13.02
CA PRO A 411 -31.39 26.46 14.33
C PRO A 411 -31.01 24.98 14.29
N GLU A 412 -31.69 24.17 13.46
CA GLU A 412 -31.37 22.75 13.27
C GLU A 412 -30.02 22.54 12.58
N MET A 413 -29.70 23.38 11.61
CA MET A 413 -28.42 23.35 10.91
C MET A 413 -27.26 23.79 11.82
N GLU A 414 -27.47 24.84 12.64
CA GLU A 414 -26.51 25.29 13.65
C GLU A 414 -26.21 24.17 14.64
N LYS A 415 -27.27 23.54 15.16
CA LYS A 415 -27.14 22.42 16.09
C LYS A 415 -26.40 21.24 15.51
N LEU A 416 -26.71 20.86 14.27
CA LEU A 416 -26.00 19.80 13.58
C LEU A 416 -24.49 20.15 13.40
N LYS A 417 -24.19 21.39 13.07
CA LYS A 417 -22.80 21.88 12.93
C LYS A 417 -22.04 21.75 14.26
N GLU A 418 -22.63 22.19 15.38
CA GLU A 418 -22.07 22.04 16.72
C GLU A 418 -21.83 20.57 17.08
N ASP A 419 -22.78 19.68 16.78
CA ASP A 419 -22.67 18.25 17.07
C ASP A 419 -21.59 17.56 16.23
N ILE A 420 -21.35 18.02 14.99
CA ILE A 420 -20.21 17.57 14.18
C ILE A 420 -18.88 18.03 14.82
N GLU A 421 -18.82 19.27 15.32
CA GLU A 421 -17.64 19.79 16.03
C GLU A 421 -17.37 18.98 17.31
N LEU A 422 -18.41 18.60 18.05
CA LEU A 422 -18.28 17.71 19.21
C LEU A 422 -17.73 16.33 18.83
N PHE A 423 -18.19 15.76 17.70
CA PHE A 423 -17.66 14.48 17.22
C PHE A 423 -16.18 14.56 16.85
N ARG A 424 -15.76 15.63 16.16
CA ARG A 424 -14.34 15.87 15.86
C ARG A 424 -13.52 15.99 17.15
N LYS A 425 -14.05 16.72 18.16
CA LYS A 425 -13.42 16.80 19.47
C LYS A 425 -13.31 15.44 20.17
N ALA A 426 -14.29 14.55 20.01
CA ALA A 426 -14.22 13.19 20.54
C ALA A 426 -13.10 12.38 19.83
N ALA A 427 -12.96 12.52 18.52
CA ALA A 427 -11.87 11.89 17.76
C ALA A 427 -10.48 12.39 18.23
N ASP A 428 -10.34 13.70 18.45
CA ASP A 428 -9.11 14.28 19.01
C ASP A 428 -8.81 13.72 20.42
N HIS A 429 -9.83 13.66 21.29
CA HIS A 429 -9.64 13.10 22.63
C HIS A 429 -9.21 11.64 22.58
N TYR A 430 -9.76 10.84 21.66
CA TYR A 430 -9.34 9.46 21.45
C TYR A 430 -7.88 9.38 20.98
N GLU A 431 -7.53 10.16 19.98
CA GLU A 431 -6.17 10.19 19.41
C GLU A 431 -5.11 10.61 20.45
N PHE A 432 -5.48 11.48 21.40
CA PHE A 432 -4.61 11.90 22.51
C PHE A 432 -4.79 11.06 23.79
N HIS A 433 -5.34 9.83 23.68
CA HIS A 433 -5.54 8.90 24.81
C HIS A 433 -6.39 9.43 25.97
N ARG A 434 -7.26 10.42 25.71
CA ARG A 434 -8.26 10.92 26.67
C ARG A 434 -9.56 10.16 26.52
N MET A 435 -9.52 8.86 26.86
CA MET A 435 -10.57 7.90 26.52
C MET A 435 -11.92 8.20 27.18
N LYS A 436 -11.93 8.65 28.43
CA LYS A 436 -13.17 8.93 29.16
C LYS A 436 -13.96 10.09 28.57
N GLU A 437 -13.24 11.18 28.21
CA GLU A 437 -13.82 12.35 27.59
C GLU A 437 -14.38 12.02 26.19
N ALA A 438 -13.62 11.24 25.42
CA ALA A 438 -14.07 10.80 24.10
C ALA A 438 -15.33 9.92 24.21
N GLN A 439 -15.35 8.95 25.13
CA GLN A 439 -16.48 8.04 25.33
C GLN A 439 -17.74 8.79 25.74
N GLN A 440 -17.65 9.73 26.67
CA GLN A 440 -18.80 10.51 27.13
C GLN A 440 -19.47 11.30 26.00
N ILE A 441 -18.67 11.94 25.14
CA ILE A 441 -19.18 12.69 23.98
C ILE A 441 -19.86 11.72 22.99
N VAL A 442 -19.24 10.57 22.71
CA VAL A 442 -19.77 9.59 21.75
C VAL A 442 -21.07 8.96 22.24
N GLU A 443 -21.19 8.67 23.53
CA GLU A 443 -22.43 8.14 24.12
C GLU A 443 -23.59 9.11 23.94
N ASP A 444 -23.39 10.40 24.23
CA ASP A 444 -24.36 11.45 24.02
C ASP A 444 -24.77 11.62 22.54
N LEU A 445 -23.80 11.57 21.64
CA LEU A 445 -24.04 11.63 20.18
C LEU A 445 -24.80 10.40 19.65
N VAL A 446 -24.52 9.20 20.16
CA VAL A 446 -25.25 7.97 19.78
C VAL A 446 -26.71 8.04 20.24
N GLU A 447 -27.00 8.67 21.38
CA GLU A 447 -28.38 8.90 21.86
C GLU A 447 -29.12 9.93 21.01
N ARG A 448 -28.48 11.05 20.67
CA ARG A 448 -29.07 12.11 19.82
C ARG A 448 -29.25 11.68 18.36
N TYR A 449 -28.33 10.90 17.82
CA TYR A 449 -28.31 10.42 16.42
C TYR A 449 -28.35 8.90 16.35
N PRO A 450 -29.40 8.23 16.82
CA PRO A 450 -29.47 6.77 16.82
C PRO A 450 -29.41 6.23 15.39
N GLY A 451 -28.49 5.26 15.16
CA GLY A 451 -28.25 4.67 13.85
C GLY A 451 -27.32 5.49 12.96
N HIS A 452 -26.56 6.45 13.49
CA HIS A 452 -25.46 7.05 12.76
C HIS A 452 -24.26 6.09 12.73
N PRO A 453 -23.80 5.62 11.54
CA PRO A 453 -22.82 4.54 11.46
C PRO A 453 -21.47 4.89 12.12
N GLY A 454 -20.94 6.08 11.90
CA GLY A 454 -19.66 6.51 12.48
C GLY A 454 -19.67 6.57 14.00
N PHE A 455 -20.75 7.08 14.61
CA PHE A 455 -20.88 7.13 16.08
C PHE A 455 -21.03 5.73 16.67
N MET A 456 -21.77 4.85 15.97
CA MET A 456 -21.91 3.45 16.39
C MET A 456 -20.58 2.69 16.28
N LYS A 457 -19.78 2.92 15.23
CA LYS A 457 -18.43 2.35 15.08
C LYS A 457 -17.55 2.78 16.25
N PHE A 458 -17.58 4.08 16.58
CA PHE A 458 -16.75 4.61 17.65
C PHE A 458 -17.16 4.03 19.02
N LYS A 459 -18.46 3.92 19.30
CA LYS A 459 -18.95 3.24 20.50
C LYS A 459 -18.57 1.75 20.53
N CYS A 460 -18.71 1.04 19.41
CA CYS A 460 -18.24 -0.35 19.32
C CYS A 460 -16.75 -0.48 19.65
N ARG A 461 -15.91 0.44 19.15
CA ARG A 461 -14.47 0.44 19.46
C ARG A 461 -14.21 0.51 20.95
N PHE A 462 -14.82 1.44 21.67
CA PHE A 462 -14.68 1.53 23.13
C PHE A 462 -15.14 0.27 23.86
N LEU A 463 -16.25 -0.32 23.42
CA LEU A 463 -16.74 -1.56 24.01
C LEU A 463 -15.81 -2.75 23.73
N MET A 464 -15.19 -2.81 22.55
CA MET A 464 -14.25 -3.87 22.19
C MET A 464 -12.90 -3.74 22.91
N GLU A 465 -12.38 -2.53 23.08
CA GLU A 465 -11.15 -2.28 23.87
C GLU A 465 -11.31 -2.70 25.33
N ASN A 466 -12.54 -2.65 25.86
CA ASN A 466 -12.90 -3.06 27.22
C ASN A 466 -13.66 -4.41 27.27
N ALA A 467 -13.59 -5.21 26.21
CA ALA A 467 -14.37 -6.45 26.07
C ALA A 467 -14.03 -7.52 27.13
N GLY A 468 -12.88 -7.46 27.76
CA GLY A 468 -12.55 -8.32 28.90
C GLY A 468 -13.49 -8.17 30.08
N GLU A 469 -14.01 -6.95 30.32
CA GLU A 469 -14.92 -6.63 31.42
C GLU A 469 -16.40 -6.55 31.01
N ASN A 470 -16.69 -6.10 29.77
CA ASN A 470 -18.03 -5.76 29.27
C ASN A 470 -18.43 -6.50 27.99
N ARG A 471 -17.97 -7.74 27.81
CA ARG A 471 -18.18 -8.52 26.60
C ARG A 471 -19.65 -8.66 26.18
N ILE A 472 -20.54 -8.94 27.13
CA ILE A 472 -21.99 -9.12 26.85
C ILE A 472 -22.60 -7.82 26.28
N GLU A 473 -22.16 -6.67 26.79
CA GLU A 473 -22.63 -5.39 26.27
C GLU A 473 -22.10 -5.12 24.85
N ALA A 474 -20.82 -5.42 24.61
CA ALA A 474 -20.22 -5.31 23.29
C ALA A 474 -20.96 -6.18 22.25
N GLU A 475 -21.21 -7.46 22.56
CA GLU A 475 -21.94 -8.39 21.70
C GLU A 475 -23.36 -7.87 21.41
N ARG A 476 -24.09 -7.46 22.43
CA ARG A 476 -25.46 -6.93 22.26
C ARG A 476 -25.51 -5.65 21.41
N PHE A 477 -24.57 -4.74 21.63
CA PHE A 477 -24.50 -3.51 20.85
C PHE A 477 -24.12 -3.78 19.40
N LEU A 478 -23.16 -4.69 19.19
CA LEU A 478 -22.71 -5.13 17.87
C LEU A 478 -23.83 -5.82 17.08
N GLU A 479 -24.63 -6.68 17.72
CA GLU A 479 -25.81 -7.28 17.07
C GLU A 479 -26.81 -6.21 16.60
N LYS A 480 -27.03 -5.16 17.41
CA LYS A 480 -27.87 -4.02 17.01
C LYS A 480 -27.27 -3.28 15.81
N ALA A 481 -25.96 -3.06 15.82
CA ALA A 481 -25.25 -2.40 14.72
C ALA A 481 -25.32 -3.21 13.41
N LEU A 482 -25.10 -4.52 13.47
CA LEU A 482 -25.16 -5.41 12.32
C LEU A 482 -26.58 -5.59 11.73
N LYS A 483 -27.63 -5.41 12.54
CA LYS A 483 -29.00 -5.35 12.00
C LYS A 483 -29.23 -4.13 11.12
N LEU A 484 -28.58 -3.00 11.42
CA LEU A 484 -28.67 -1.77 10.65
C LEU A 484 -27.69 -1.76 9.47
N PHE A 485 -26.49 -2.31 9.67
CA PHE A 485 -25.37 -2.28 8.73
C PHE A 485 -24.75 -3.68 8.55
N PRO A 486 -25.47 -4.62 7.90
CA PRO A 486 -25.05 -6.03 7.85
C PRO A 486 -23.77 -6.30 7.04
N GLU A 487 -23.37 -5.35 6.19
CA GLU A 487 -22.19 -5.48 5.31
C GLU A 487 -21.05 -4.52 5.69
N ASP A 488 -21.16 -3.81 6.81
CA ASP A 488 -20.12 -2.88 7.23
C ASP A 488 -18.87 -3.62 7.74
N GLY A 489 -17.72 -3.33 7.15
CA GLY A 489 -16.47 -4.01 7.43
C GLY A 489 -15.99 -3.91 8.88
N TYR A 490 -16.19 -2.77 9.55
CA TYR A 490 -15.83 -2.62 10.97
C TYR A 490 -16.68 -3.50 11.89
N PHE A 491 -18.02 -3.50 11.70
CA PHE A 491 -18.89 -4.32 12.53
C PHE A 491 -18.69 -5.81 12.28
N LEU A 492 -18.44 -6.19 11.03
CA LEU A 492 -18.12 -7.57 10.70
C LEU A 492 -16.76 -7.99 11.31
N LYS A 493 -15.76 -7.10 11.29
CA LYS A 493 -14.46 -7.34 11.90
C LYS A 493 -14.60 -7.57 13.40
N TYR A 494 -15.30 -6.71 14.12
CA TYR A 494 -15.52 -6.90 15.56
C TYR A 494 -16.29 -8.19 15.87
N LYS A 495 -17.21 -8.62 15.00
CA LYS A 495 -17.87 -9.92 15.15
C LYS A 495 -16.90 -11.08 14.95
N ALA A 496 -15.97 -10.97 14.00
CA ALA A 496 -14.93 -11.97 13.81
C ALA A 496 -13.96 -12.03 15.00
N ASP A 497 -13.57 -10.88 15.56
CA ASP A 497 -12.78 -10.78 16.78
C ASP A 497 -13.47 -11.48 17.97
N ILE A 498 -14.78 -11.33 18.11
CA ILE A 498 -15.56 -12.03 19.14
C ILE A 498 -15.57 -13.54 18.91
N PHE A 499 -15.73 -14.01 17.69
CA PHE A 499 -15.60 -15.45 17.38
C PHE A 499 -14.22 -15.98 17.75
N TRP A 500 -13.17 -15.23 17.45
CA TRP A 500 -11.81 -15.56 17.88
C TRP A 500 -11.69 -15.68 19.39
N MET A 501 -12.13 -14.66 20.15
CA MET A 501 -12.13 -14.66 21.61
C MET A 501 -12.93 -15.82 22.23
N ASN A 502 -13.91 -16.36 21.51
CA ASN A 502 -14.72 -17.52 21.89
C ASN A 502 -14.06 -18.86 21.55
N GLY A 503 -12.87 -18.87 20.89
CA GLY A 503 -12.23 -20.07 20.38
C GLY A 503 -12.91 -20.65 19.13
N GLU A 504 -13.78 -19.90 18.46
CA GLU A 504 -14.48 -20.29 17.24
C GLU A 504 -13.65 -19.89 16.00
N MET A 505 -12.40 -20.34 15.94
CA MET A 505 -11.38 -19.89 14.98
C MET A 505 -11.78 -20.04 13.53
N GLN A 506 -12.48 -21.12 13.17
CA GLN A 506 -12.94 -21.32 11.80
C GLN A 506 -13.99 -20.27 11.40
N LYS A 507 -14.96 -19.97 12.27
CA LYS A 507 -15.97 -18.92 11.98
C LYS A 507 -15.34 -17.54 11.90
N ALA A 508 -14.32 -17.27 12.72
CA ALA A 508 -13.56 -16.04 12.66
C ALA A 508 -12.86 -15.90 11.30
N ALA A 509 -12.14 -16.95 10.86
CA ALA A 509 -11.43 -16.95 9.59
C ALA A 509 -12.38 -16.80 8.39
N GLU A 510 -13.50 -17.51 8.37
CA GLU A 510 -14.53 -17.39 7.33
C GLU A 510 -15.06 -15.95 7.22
N LEU A 511 -15.28 -15.31 8.37
CA LEU A 511 -15.80 -13.94 8.40
C LEU A 511 -14.73 -12.92 8.00
N TYR A 512 -13.47 -13.09 8.42
CA TYR A 512 -12.36 -12.25 7.98
C TYR A 512 -12.16 -12.33 6.46
N LEU A 513 -12.26 -13.53 5.87
CA LEU A 513 -12.17 -13.70 4.42
C LEU A 513 -13.31 -12.96 3.71
N GLN A 514 -14.55 -13.09 4.20
CA GLN A 514 -15.68 -12.35 3.67
C GLN A 514 -15.48 -10.81 3.76
N ILE A 515 -14.84 -10.32 4.81
CA ILE A 515 -14.52 -8.90 4.96
C ILE A 515 -13.52 -8.46 3.89
N LYS A 516 -12.44 -9.22 3.66
CA LYS A 516 -11.44 -8.91 2.61
C LYS A 516 -12.07 -8.84 1.22
N GLU A 517 -13.09 -9.65 0.95
CA GLU A 517 -13.80 -9.64 -0.33
C GLU A 517 -14.76 -8.46 -0.50
N LYS A 518 -15.44 -8.05 0.58
CA LYS A 518 -16.56 -7.08 0.52
C LYS A 518 -16.18 -5.65 0.83
N THR A 519 -15.22 -5.40 1.69
CA THR A 519 -14.81 -4.04 2.02
C THR A 519 -13.58 -3.62 1.26
N THR A 520 -13.53 -2.35 0.88
CA THR A 520 -12.34 -1.68 0.33
C THR A 520 -11.70 -0.74 1.36
N ASN A 521 -12.14 -0.78 2.62
CA ASN A 521 -11.56 0.03 3.69
C ASN A 521 -10.20 -0.54 4.11
N GLY A 522 -9.13 0.14 3.73
CA GLY A 522 -7.76 -0.30 3.98
C GLY A 522 -7.35 -0.26 5.46
N ILE A 523 -7.99 0.58 6.30
CA ILE A 523 -7.74 0.57 7.75
C ILE A 523 -8.25 -0.73 8.37
N VAL A 524 -9.44 -1.19 7.98
CA VAL A 524 -9.95 -2.48 8.44
C VAL A 524 -9.02 -3.61 8.06
N TRP A 525 -8.49 -3.60 6.82
CA TRP A 525 -7.53 -4.61 6.38
C TRP A 525 -6.23 -4.56 7.19
N MET A 526 -5.69 -3.36 7.41
CA MET A 526 -4.46 -3.18 8.20
C MET A 526 -4.64 -3.65 9.65
N GLU A 527 -5.77 -3.32 10.29
CA GLU A 527 -6.08 -3.80 11.63
C GLU A 527 -6.19 -5.34 11.67
N MET A 528 -6.79 -5.95 10.64
CA MET A 528 -6.84 -7.40 10.51
C MET A 528 -5.45 -8.01 10.30
N ASP A 529 -4.64 -7.45 9.42
CA ASP A 529 -3.29 -7.97 9.15
C ASP A 529 -2.38 -7.84 10.36
N ARG A 530 -2.53 -6.76 11.17
CA ARG A 530 -1.85 -6.60 12.46
C ARG A 530 -2.29 -7.68 13.45
N PHE A 531 -3.59 -7.90 13.57
CA PHE A 531 -4.15 -8.95 14.41
C PHE A 531 -3.63 -10.33 13.99
N PHE A 532 -3.59 -10.65 12.71
CA PHE A 532 -3.08 -11.93 12.22
C PHE A 532 -1.60 -12.13 12.52
N LYS A 533 -0.79 -11.09 12.44
CA LYS A 533 0.63 -11.13 12.81
C LYS A 533 0.81 -11.41 14.32
N GLU A 534 -0.01 -10.76 15.15
CA GLU A 534 0.05 -10.91 16.61
C GLU A 534 -0.34 -12.32 17.05
N TYR A 535 -1.38 -12.90 16.46
CA TYR A 535 -1.93 -14.21 16.84
C TYR A 535 -1.49 -15.36 15.94
N LYS A 536 -0.49 -15.18 15.11
CA LYS A 536 0.03 -16.19 14.19
C LYS A 536 0.40 -17.51 14.89
N ASP A 537 1.09 -17.42 16.01
CA ASP A 537 1.55 -18.60 16.77
C ASP A 537 0.37 -19.42 17.32
N GLU A 538 -0.73 -18.76 17.67
CA GLU A 538 -1.97 -19.45 18.10
C GLU A 538 -2.62 -20.19 16.94
N ILE A 539 -2.69 -19.58 15.75
CA ILE A 539 -3.21 -20.21 14.53
C ILE A 539 -2.41 -21.47 14.20
N LEU A 540 -1.09 -21.40 14.25
CA LEU A 540 -0.20 -22.52 13.97
C LEU A 540 -0.35 -23.63 15.02
N LYS A 541 -0.47 -23.28 16.28
CA LYS A 541 -0.69 -24.19 17.39
C LYS A 541 -2.01 -24.95 17.25
N ASP A 542 -3.10 -24.27 16.90
CA ASP A 542 -4.39 -24.90 16.65
C ASP A 542 -4.32 -25.94 15.53
N CYS A 543 -3.62 -25.62 14.45
CA CYS A 543 -3.37 -26.59 13.38
C CYS A 543 -2.64 -27.84 13.90
N GLU A 544 -1.58 -27.67 14.69
CA GLU A 544 -0.82 -28.77 15.26
C GLU A 544 -1.67 -29.62 16.21
N GLU A 545 -2.52 -29.02 17.06
CA GLU A 545 -3.43 -29.69 17.98
C GLU A 545 -4.51 -30.49 17.24
N LEU A 546 -5.12 -29.94 16.18
CA LEU A 546 -6.07 -30.62 15.33
C LEU A 546 -5.43 -31.83 14.64
N LEU A 547 -4.20 -31.67 14.15
CA LEU A 547 -3.46 -32.77 13.51
C LEU A 547 -3.06 -33.87 14.53
N ALA A 548 -2.70 -33.49 15.76
CA ALA A 548 -2.38 -34.41 16.85
C ALA A 548 -3.62 -35.20 17.30
N SER A 549 -4.79 -34.55 17.34
CA SER A 549 -6.09 -35.11 17.68
C SER A 549 -6.70 -35.93 16.53
N ARG A 550 -5.99 -36.15 15.42
CA ARG A 550 -6.44 -36.85 14.20
C ARG A 550 -7.62 -36.16 13.46
N ARG A 551 -7.96 -34.93 13.79
CA ARG A 551 -8.97 -34.10 13.12
C ARG A 551 -8.39 -33.44 11.86
N LYS A 552 -7.91 -34.28 10.93
CA LYS A 552 -7.13 -33.82 9.77
C LYS A 552 -7.92 -32.95 8.81
N LYS A 553 -9.21 -33.26 8.59
CA LYS A 553 -10.08 -32.47 7.71
C LYS A 553 -10.35 -31.07 8.29
N ASP A 554 -10.54 -31.00 9.60
CA ASP A 554 -10.76 -29.72 10.26
C ASP A 554 -9.49 -28.85 10.20
N ALA A 555 -8.31 -29.47 10.40
CA ALA A 555 -7.03 -28.78 10.22
C ALA A 555 -6.86 -28.26 8.78
N LEU A 556 -7.21 -29.06 7.78
CA LEU A 556 -7.12 -28.65 6.38
C LEU A 556 -8.08 -27.48 6.07
N SER A 557 -9.34 -27.59 6.48
CA SER A 557 -10.34 -26.55 6.27
C SER A 557 -9.94 -25.23 6.95
N LEU A 558 -9.43 -25.30 8.19
CA LEU A 558 -8.93 -24.13 8.92
C LEU A 558 -7.74 -23.48 8.21
N MET A 559 -6.74 -24.27 7.85
CA MET A 559 -5.53 -23.74 7.22
C MET A 559 -5.75 -23.27 5.78
N GLU A 560 -6.73 -23.79 5.08
CA GLU A 560 -7.14 -23.31 3.76
C GLU A 560 -7.64 -21.86 3.84
N LEU A 561 -8.45 -21.53 4.85
CA LEU A 561 -8.92 -20.17 5.09
C LEU A 561 -7.76 -19.23 5.46
N TRP A 562 -6.89 -19.65 6.38
CA TRP A 562 -5.76 -18.82 6.79
C TRP A 562 -4.72 -18.61 5.69
N SER A 563 -4.50 -19.61 4.82
CA SER A 563 -3.61 -19.48 3.66
C SER A 563 -4.11 -18.44 2.64
N GLN A 564 -5.42 -18.25 2.54
CA GLN A 564 -6.02 -17.20 1.70
C GLN A 564 -6.00 -15.83 2.39
N LEU A 565 -6.12 -15.78 3.73
CA LEU A 565 -6.07 -14.56 4.51
C LEU A 565 -4.65 -13.98 4.58
N ILE A 566 -3.64 -14.84 4.70
CA ILE A 566 -2.23 -14.45 4.87
C ILE A 566 -1.38 -15.19 3.81
N PRO A 567 -1.53 -14.87 2.52
CA PRO A 567 -0.87 -15.61 1.44
C PRO A 567 0.66 -15.41 1.42
N GLU A 568 1.16 -14.32 1.99
CA GLU A 568 2.59 -13.99 2.02
C GLU A 568 3.35 -14.61 3.22
N ASP A 569 2.66 -15.27 4.14
CA ASP A 569 3.31 -15.86 5.32
C ASP A 569 3.70 -17.32 5.08
N ASP A 570 5.01 -17.55 5.02
CA ASP A 570 5.60 -18.87 4.75
C ASP A 570 5.22 -19.95 5.78
N ASP A 571 5.05 -19.59 7.07
CA ASP A 571 4.71 -20.56 8.11
C ASP A 571 3.25 -21.00 8.00
N ILE A 572 2.34 -20.07 7.72
CA ILE A 572 0.92 -20.36 7.47
C ILE A 572 0.77 -21.21 6.21
N GLN A 573 1.44 -20.85 5.12
CA GLN A 573 1.43 -21.63 3.88
C GLN A 573 2.02 -23.03 4.11
N GLY A 574 3.13 -23.14 4.83
CA GLY A 574 3.75 -24.41 5.17
C GLY A 574 2.85 -25.29 6.05
N ALA A 575 2.12 -24.70 7.02
CA ALA A 575 1.14 -25.40 7.85
C ALA A 575 -0.07 -25.89 7.03
N PHE A 576 -0.52 -25.10 6.05
CA PHE A 576 -1.53 -25.55 5.10
C PHE A 576 -1.08 -26.81 4.32
N TYR A 577 0.15 -26.82 3.80
CA TYR A 577 0.71 -28.00 3.15
C TYR A 577 0.88 -29.19 4.13
N MET A 578 1.22 -28.93 5.39
CA MET A 578 1.28 -29.98 6.41
C MET A 578 -0.10 -30.63 6.63
N ALA A 579 -1.19 -29.85 6.62
CA ALA A 579 -2.56 -30.35 6.68
C ALA A 579 -2.96 -31.10 5.40
N LYS A 580 -2.60 -30.60 4.20
CA LYS A 580 -2.78 -31.30 2.91
C LYS A 580 -2.11 -32.68 2.92
N VAL A 581 -0.84 -32.72 3.32
CA VAL A 581 -0.10 -33.99 3.50
C VAL A 581 -0.85 -34.94 4.43
N ALA A 582 -1.40 -34.44 5.54
CA ALA A 582 -2.11 -35.27 6.51
C ALA A 582 -3.41 -35.86 5.94
N CYS A 583 -4.10 -35.16 5.07
CA CYS A 583 -5.37 -35.55 4.45
C CYS A 583 -5.22 -36.41 3.20
N ALA A 584 -4.10 -36.36 2.51
CA ALA A 584 -3.88 -37.18 1.31
C ALA A 584 -4.13 -38.67 1.60
N HIS A 585 -4.82 -39.38 0.72
CA HIS A 585 -5.20 -40.78 0.90
C HIS A 585 -4.34 -41.72 0.06
N THR A 586 -3.94 -41.28 -1.12
CA THR A 586 -3.18 -42.06 -2.09
C THR A 586 -1.73 -41.61 -2.23
N GLN A 587 -0.87 -42.46 -2.76
CA GLN A 587 0.50 -42.14 -3.10
C GLN A 587 0.55 -40.97 -4.10
N SER A 588 -0.32 -40.99 -5.12
CA SER A 588 -0.37 -39.95 -6.16
C SER A 588 -0.75 -38.58 -5.58
N GLU A 589 -1.70 -38.53 -4.64
CA GLU A 589 -2.02 -37.26 -3.94
C GLU A 589 -0.84 -36.75 -3.13
N LEU A 590 -0.11 -37.63 -2.44
CA LEU A 590 1.10 -37.24 -1.69
C LEU A 590 2.21 -36.69 -2.61
N GLU A 591 2.44 -37.40 -3.73
CA GLU A 591 3.41 -36.96 -4.74
C GLU A 591 3.07 -35.56 -5.27
N LYS A 592 1.80 -35.30 -5.61
CA LYS A 592 1.32 -34.00 -6.06
C LYS A 592 1.58 -32.89 -5.02
N VAL A 593 1.26 -33.13 -3.75
CA VAL A 593 1.50 -32.16 -2.68
C VAL A 593 3.00 -31.92 -2.49
N ILE A 594 3.85 -32.92 -2.62
CA ILE A 594 5.29 -32.79 -2.56
C ILE A 594 5.80 -31.90 -3.72
N ASP A 595 5.33 -32.13 -4.92
CA ASP A 595 5.70 -31.34 -6.11
C ASP A 595 5.27 -29.88 -5.93
N GLU A 596 4.06 -29.63 -5.41
CA GLU A 596 3.60 -28.29 -5.07
C GLU A 596 4.53 -27.61 -4.03
N ILE A 597 4.89 -28.31 -2.95
CA ILE A 597 5.81 -27.77 -1.93
C ILE A 597 7.18 -27.48 -2.56
N CYS A 598 7.73 -28.41 -3.33
CA CYS A 598 9.04 -28.25 -3.97
C CYS A 598 9.06 -27.06 -4.93
N ALA A 599 7.98 -26.82 -5.67
CA ALA A 599 7.85 -25.67 -6.55
C ALA A 599 7.82 -24.34 -5.76
N VAL A 600 7.06 -24.30 -4.66
CA VAL A 600 6.95 -23.08 -3.82
C VAL A 600 8.28 -22.70 -3.16
N ILE A 601 8.99 -23.69 -2.62
CA ILE A 601 10.27 -23.44 -1.91
C ILE A 601 11.50 -23.60 -2.82
N GLU A 602 11.29 -23.80 -4.12
CA GLU A 602 12.35 -23.93 -5.15
C GLU A 602 13.46 -24.93 -4.80
N VAL A 603 13.07 -26.09 -4.32
CA VAL A 603 14.02 -27.16 -3.97
C VAL A 603 13.87 -28.37 -4.87
N SER A 604 14.97 -29.06 -5.09
CA SER A 604 15.02 -30.31 -5.84
C SER A 604 16.11 -31.23 -5.26
N MET A 605 15.86 -32.53 -5.31
CA MET A 605 16.90 -33.53 -4.98
C MET A 605 18.02 -33.60 -6.02
N LEU A 606 17.72 -33.23 -7.26
CA LEU A 606 18.57 -33.51 -8.43
C LEU A 606 19.29 -32.26 -8.97
N THR A 607 18.95 -31.07 -8.47
CA THR A 607 19.56 -29.82 -8.93
C THR A 607 20.94 -29.66 -8.28
N PRO A 608 22.01 -29.38 -9.04
CA PRO A 608 23.33 -29.05 -8.50
C PRO A 608 23.25 -27.82 -7.56
N VAL A 609 24.20 -27.76 -6.63
CA VAL A 609 24.31 -26.60 -5.72
C VAL A 609 24.65 -25.35 -6.51
N SER A 610 23.86 -24.29 -6.33
CA SER A 610 24.18 -22.95 -6.87
C SER A 610 24.45 -21.98 -5.73
N GLU A 611 25.42 -21.08 -5.90
CA GLU A 611 25.86 -20.13 -4.86
C GLU A 611 24.82 -19.04 -4.49
N GLU A 612 23.74 -18.88 -5.26
CA GLU A 612 22.82 -17.74 -5.15
C GLU A 612 21.55 -17.96 -4.32
N ARG A 613 21.42 -19.01 -3.53
CA ARG A 613 20.15 -19.25 -2.81
C ARG A 613 20.15 -18.70 -1.40
N ALA A 614 19.08 -17.91 -1.11
CA ALA A 614 18.82 -17.22 0.16
C ALA A 614 18.63 -18.14 1.38
N PRO A 615 18.89 -17.63 2.61
CA PRO A 615 19.12 -18.43 3.80
C PRO A 615 17.89 -19.15 4.38
N GLU A 616 18.17 -20.32 4.90
CA GLU A 616 17.38 -21.45 5.35
C GLU A 616 16.34 -21.24 6.45
N LYS A 617 16.30 -20.14 7.18
CA LYS A 617 15.50 -20.01 8.41
C LYS A 617 13.98 -19.83 8.24
N LYS A 618 13.50 -19.52 7.02
CA LYS A 618 12.10 -19.14 6.78
C LYS A 618 11.15 -20.27 6.37
N ARG A 619 11.56 -21.55 6.40
CA ARG A 619 10.79 -22.64 5.74
C ARG A 619 10.53 -23.85 6.66
N GLU A 620 10.39 -23.64 7.95
CA GLU A 620 10.29 -24.74 8.93
C GLU A 620 9.04 -25.61 8.73
N TYR A 621 7.89 -25.00 8.49
CA TYR A 621 6.65 -25.74 8.31
C TYR A 621 6.59 -26.51 6.98
N TYR A 622 7.16 -25.99 5.91
CA TYR A 622 7.35 -26.73 4.66
C TYR A 622 8.26 -27.97 4.86
N ARG A 623 9.33 -27.82 5.62
CA ARG A 623 10.21 -28.95 5.98
C ARG A 623 9.49 -29.97 6.85
N LYS A 624 8.65 -29.54 7.78
CA LYS A 624 7.78 -30.45 8.57
C LYS A 624 6.81 -31.19 7.65
N ALA A 625 6.19 -30.53 6.68
CA ALA A 625 5.28 -31.11 5.71
C ALA A 625 5.97 -32.17 4.84
N LEU A 626 7.14 -31.85 4.24
CA LEU A 626 7.94 -32.78 3.46
C LEU A 626 8.35 -34.01 4.29
N THR A 627 8.89 -33.79 5.50
CA THR A 627 9.29 -34.90 6.40
C THR A 627 8.11 -35.83 6.71
N ARG A 628 6.91 -35.29 6.91
CA ARG A 628 5.71 -36.03 7.15
C ARG A 628 5.29 -36.82 5.89
N ALA A 629 5.40 -36.20 4.71
CA ALA A 629 5.11 -36.87 3.43
C ALA A 629 6.05 -38.06 3.19
N TRP A 630 7.38 -37.87 3.40
CA TRP A 630 8.35 -38.95 3.23
C TRP A 630 8.08 -40.12 4.18
N LYS A 631 7.71 -39.85 5.44
CA LYS A 631 7.29 -40.93 6.36
C LYS A 631 6.11 -41.73 5.84
N ARG A 632 5.12 -41.08 5.25
CA ARG A 632 3.94 -41.74 4.69
C ARG A 632 4.25 -42.54 3.44
N LEU A 633 5.31 -42.17 2.72
CA LEU A 633 5.81 -42.88 1.54
C LEU A 633 6.78 -44.04 1.88
N GLY A 634 7.01 -44.32 3.17
CA GLY A 634 7.76 -45.50 3.61
C GLY A 634 9.17 -45.24 4.16
N TYR A 635 9.59 -43.97 4.27
CA TYR A 635 10.85 -43.61 4.96
C TYR A 635 10.68 -43.71 6.48
N SER A 636 11.71 -44.19 7.18
CA SER A 636 11.74 -44.08 8.65
C SER A 636 11.82 -42.62 9.09
N LYS A 637 11.50 -42.35 10.37
CA LYS A 637 11.49 -40.97 10.89
C LYS A 637 12.83 -40.24 10.68
N GLU A 638 13.94 -40.95 10.86
CA GLU A 638 15.28 -40.39 10.69
C GLU A 638 15.63 -40.12 9.23
N LEU A 639 15.38 -41.10 8.36
CA LEU A 639 15.64 -40.98 6.93
C LEU A 639 14.75 -39.92 6.26
N ALA A 640 13.51 -39.77 6.71
CA ALA A 640 12.63 -38.71 6.25
C ALA A 640 13.14 -37.33 6.60
N LYS A 641 13.70 -37.14 7.82
CA LYS A 641 14.35 -35.89 8.20
C LYS A 641 15.61 -35.60 7.39
N LEU A 642 16.49 -36.59 7.26
CA LEU A 642 17.71 -36.44 6.45
C LEU A 642 17.40 -36.13 4.99
N ARG A 643 16.39 -36.78 4.42
CA ARG A 643 15.92 -36.48 3.06
C ARG A 643 15.50 -35.01 2.90
N THR A 644 14.67 -34.51 3.84
CA THR A 644 14.22 -33.12 3.83
C THR A 644 15.41 -32.16 3.97
N GLN A 645 16.38 -32.45 4.83
CA GLN A 645 17.59 -31.64 4.97
C GLN A 645 18.39 -31.61 3.66
N ILE A 646 18.64 -32.76 3.04
CA ILE A 646 19.35 -32.88 1.76
C ILE A 646 18.65 -32.04 0.67
N MET A 647 17.33 -32.08 0.62
CA MET A 647 16.58 -31.27 -0.36
C MET A 647 16.71 -29.76 -0.12
N CYS A 648 16.66 -29.35 1.13
CA CYS A 648 16.60 -27.94 1.52
C CYS A 648 17.97 -27.27 1.72
N THR A 649 19.08 -28.01 1.68
CA THR A 649 20.41 -27.42 1.83
C THR A 649 21.04 -27.06 0.50
N SER A 650 21.76 -25.95 0.48
CA SER A 650 22.53 -25.42 -0.67
C SER A 650 24.04 -25.44 -0.41
N GLU A 651 24.48 -25.72 0.82
CA GLU A 651 25.89 -25.71 1.17
C GLU A 651 26.58 -27.05 0.94
N GLU A 652 27.69 -27.05 0.21
CA GLU A 652 28.44 -28.27 -0.11
C GLU A 652 28.99 -28.97 1.12
N SER A 653 29.47 -28.22 2.10
CA SER A 653 29.97 -28.71 3.39
C SER A 653 28.89 -29.45 4.19
N GLU A 654 27.65 -28.91 4.20
CA GLU A 654 26.51 -29.53 4.86
C GLU A 654 26.06 -30.80 4.13
N LEU A 655 26.05 -30.77 2.80
CA LEU A 655 25.75 -31.98 2.01
C LEU A 655 26.71 -33.13 2.31
N GLU A 656 28.03 -32.88 2.41
CA GLU A 656 29.01 -33.90 2.74
C GLU A 656 28.81 -34.42 4.16
N TRP A 657 28.58 -33.53 5.14
CA TRP A 657 28.24 -33.90 6.50
C TRP A 657 26.98 -34.78 6.56
N LEU A 658 25.92 -34.41 5.81
CA LEU A 658 24.69 -35.21 5.69
C LEU A 658 24.94 -36.59 5.11
N ALA A 659 25.79 -36.69 4.07
CA ALA A 659 26.20 -37.95 3.48
C ALA A 659 26.92 -38.85 4.50
N GLU A 660 27.79 -38.29 5.35
CA GLU A 660 28.45 -39.01 6.43
C GLU A 660 27.45 -39.45 7.52
N GLN A 661 26.52 -38.58 7.91
CA GLN A 661 25.45 -38.94 8.86
C GLN A 661 24.61 -40.11 8.35
N VAL A 662 24.25 -40.12 7.07
CA VAL A 662 23.51 -41.22 6.43
C VAL A 662 24.34 -42.49 6.43
N ARG A 663 25.66 -42.44 6.23
CA ARG A 663 26.55 -43.61 6.19
C ARG A 663 26.92 -44.14 7.57
N SER A 664 27.07 -43.29 8.56
CA SER A 664 27.59 -43.66 9.91
C SER A 664 26.56 -44.30 10.81
N LYS A 665 25.25 -44.08 10.57
CA LYS A 665 24.18 -44.66 11.37
C LYS A 665 23.93 -46.11 11.03
N GLN A 666 23.63 -46.95 12.04
CA GLN A 666 23.21 -48.33 11.83
C GLN A 666 21.73 -48.37 11.43
N PHE A 667 21.49 -48.66 10.17
CA PHE A 667 20.16 -48.87 9.62
C PHE A 667 19.89 -50.37 9.39
N ASN A 668 18.63 -50.74 9.48
CA ASN A 668 18.23 -52.14 9.22
C ASN A 668 18.36 -52.49 7.71
N LYS A 669 18.11 -53.78 7.36
CA LYS A 669 18.25 -54.22 5.97
C LYS A 669 17.31 -53.52 5.00
N GLU A 670 16.08 -53.18 5.44
CA GLU A 670 15.07 -52.49 4.63
C GLU A 670 15.40 -51.03 4.40
N GLU A 671 16.06 -50.39 5.37
CA GLU A 671 16.48 -48.98 5.28
C GLU A 671 17.74 -48.79 4.44
N LYS A 672 18.55 -49.84 4.23
CA LYS A 672 19.81 -49.75 3.44
C LYS A 672 19.60 -49.23 2.01
N SER A 673 18.51 -49.60 1.36
CA SER A 673 18.18 -49.08 0.03
C SER A 673 17.93 -47.57 0.05
N CYS A 674 17.19 -47.12 1.04
CA CYS A 674 16.92 -45.66 1.24
C CYS A 674 18.23 -44.90 1.55
N VAL A 675 19.13 -45.49 2.34
CA VAL A 675 20.46 -44.90 2.62
C VAL A 675 21.25 -44.72 1.33
N TYR A 676 21.37 -45.77 0.51
CA TYR A 676 22.07 -45.63 -0.78
C TYR A 676 21.42 -44.61 -1.70
N LYS A 677 20.09 -44.58 -1.73
CA LYS A 677 19.37 -43.59 -2.52
C LYS A 677 19.68 -42.17 -2.05
N LEU A 678 19.65 -41.88 -0.75
CA LEU A 678 19.94 -40.53 -0.22
C LEU A 678 21.41 -40.10 -0.43
N VAL A 679 22.36 -41.05 -0.32
CA VAL A 679 23.76 -40.75 -0.67
C VAL A 679 23.88 -40.43 -2.17
N GLY A 680 23.14 -41.14 -3.00
CA GLY A 680 23.05 -40.85 -4.42
C GLY A 680 22.50 -39.44 -4.68
N ASP A 681 21.45 -39.02 -3.97
CA ASP A 681 20.87 -37.70 -4.08
C ASP A 681 21.86 -36.57 -3.70
N VAL A 682 22.63 -36.77 -2.62
CA VAL A 682 23.72 -35.85 -2.26
C VAL A 682 24.73 -35.73 -3.40
N ARG A 683 25.21 -36.86 -3.93
CA ARG A 683 26.17 -36.85 -5.02
C ARG A 683 25.64 -36.22 -6.30
N MET A 684 24.34 -36.39 -6.55
CA MET A 684 23.68 -35.73 -7.70
C MET A 684 23.67 -34.20 -7.51
N LYS A 685 23.30 -33.70 -6.32
CA LYS A 685 23.35 -32.27 -6.00
C LYS A 685 24.75 -31.67 -6.09
N GLN A 686 25.79 -32.46 -5.82
CA GLN A 686 27.18 -32.05 -5.96
C GLN A 686 27.71 -32.13 -7.42
N GLY A 687 26.86 -32.49 -8.39
CA GLY A 687 27.26 -32.69 -9.77
C GLY A 687 28.06 -33.98 -10.03
N GLN A 688 28.24 -34.84 -9.01
CA GLN A 688 29.00 -36.09 -9.07
C GLN A 688 28.15 -37.23 -9.63
N THR A 689 27.64 -37.07 -10.85
CA THR A 689 26.65 -37.95 -11.51
C THR A 689 27.08 -39.42 -11.52
N ARG A 690 28.36 -39.75 -11.78
CA ARG A 690 28.87 -41.11 -11.80
C ARG A 690 28.73 -41.81 -10.44
N GLU A 691 29.06 -41.13 -9.37
CA GLU A 691 28.92 -41.64 -8.00
C GLU A 691 27.49 -41.76 -7.56
N ALA A 692 26.63 -40.79 -7.96
CA ALA A 692 25.22 -40.81 -7.72
C ALA A 692 24.60 -42.12 -8.29
N PHE A 693 24.80 -42.40 -9.56
CA PHE A 693 24.26 -43.62 -10.21
C PHE A 693 24.85 -44.91 -9.64
N ALA A 694 26.11 -44.91 -9.20
CA ALA A 694 26.68 -46.08 -8.50
C ALA A 694 25.93 -46.40 -7.19
N ASN A 695 25.55 -45.36 -6.46
CA ASN A 695 24.74 -45.52 -5.25
C ASN A 695 23.27 -45.90 -5.56
N TYR A 696 22.65 -45.29 -6.56
CA TYR A 696 21.29 -45.68 -7.00
C TYR A 696 21.22 -47.14 -7.42
N LYS A 697 22.25 -47.66 -8.09
CA LYS A 697 22.33 -49.08 -8.46
C LYS A 697 22.40 -49.98 -7.23
N LYS A 698 23.20 -49.62 -6.21
CA LYS A 698 23.29 -50.35 -4.94
C LYS A 698 21.94 -50.34 -4.19
N ALA A 699 21.21 -49.20 -4.28
CA ALA A 699 19.88 -49.10 -3.72
C ALA A 699 18.91 -50.13 -4.34
N LEU A 700 18.93 -50.28 -5.69
CA LEU A 700 18.09 -51.24 -6.40
C LEU A 700 18.41 -52.73 -6.16
N GLU A 701 19.65 -53.03 -5.71
CA GLU A 701 20.06 -54.40 -5.34
C GLU A 701 19.52 -54.82 -3.96
N SER A 702 18.90 -53.91 -3.21
CA SER A 702 18.36 -54.13 -1.87
C SER A 702 16.83 -54.11 -1.88
N GLN A 703 16.21 -54.78 -0.89
CA GLN A 703 14.78 -54.67 -0.67
C GLN A 703 14.41 -53.21 -0.27
N MET A 704 13.39 -52.61 -0.92
CA MET A 704 13.05 -51.22 -0.74
C MET A 704 11.55 -50.96 -0.74
N PRO A 705 11.09 -49.84 -0.16
CA PRO A 705 9.71 -49.38 -0.32
C PRO A 705 9.35 -49.13 -1.78
N SER A 706 8.12 -49.47 -2.17
CA SER A 706 7.66 -49.34 -3.56
C SER A 706 7.81 -47.95 -4.13
N TYR A 707 7.60 -46.93 -3.32
CA TYR A 707 7.81 -45.54 -3.71
C TYR A 707 9.27 -45.22 -4.08
N VAL A 708 10.23 -45.63 -3.23
CA VAL A 708 11.68 -45.45 -3.50
C VAL A 708 12.11 -46.11 -4.79
N LYS A 709 11.55 -47.30 -5.05
CA LYS A 709 11.78 -48.05 -6.30
C LYS A 709 11.28 -47.25 -7.50
N THR A 710 10.05 -46.77 -7.44
CA THR A 710 9.45 -45.93 -8.50
C THR A 710 10.25 -44.68 -8.77
N GLU A 711 10.70 -43.99 -7.71
CA GLU A 711 11.50 -42.78 -7.83
C GLU A 711 12.87 -43.04 -8.50
N LEU A 712 13.55 -44.12 -8.12
CA LEU A 712 14.81 -44.51 -8.76
C LEU A 712 14.61 -44.80 -10.25
N TYR A 713 13.55 -45.46 -10.63
CA TYR A 713 13.25 -45.67 -12.03
C TYR A 713 12.98 -44.38 -12.79
N ARG A 714 12.28 -43.42 -12.21
CA ARG A 714 12.09 -42.08 -12.81
C ARG A 714 13.43 -41.40 -13.07
N ILE A 715 14.34 -41.44 -12.09
CA ILE A 715 15.69 -40.85 -12.22
C ILE A 715 16.43 -41.53 -13.39
N PHE A 716 16.40 -42.83 -13.50
CA PHE A 716 17.08 -43.53 -14.59
C PHE A 716 16.44 -43.26 -15.95
N ILE A 717 15.13 -43.13 -16.04
CA ILE A 717 14.42 -42.82 -17.29
C ILE A 717 14.74 -41.42 -17.77
N ASN A 718 14.73 -40.45 -16.87
CA ASN A 718 15.10 -39.07 -17.22
C ASN A 718 16.52 -38.97 -17.73
N ASP A 719 17.47 -39.66 -17.05
CA ASP A 719 18.88 -39.64 -17.46
C ASP A 719 19.09 -40.41 -18.79
N LEU A 720 18.29 -41.41 -19.10
CA LEU A 720 18.27 -42.08 -20.40
C LEU A 720 17.82 -41.18 -21.53
N ASN A 721 16.82 -40.34 -21.28
CA ASN A 721 16.33 -39.34 -22.26
C ASN A 721 17.38 -38.28 -22.53
N ASP A 722 18.14 -37.91 -21.53
CA ASP A 722 19.26 -36.96 -21.66
C ASP A 722 20.51 -37.55 -22.32
N GLY A 723 20.48 -38.83 -22.72
CA GLY A 723 21.54 -39.49 -23.51
C GLY A 723 22.76 -40.01 -22.73
N SER A 724 22.65 -40.09 -21.40
CA SER A 724 23.75 -40.52 -20.52
C SER A 724 24.19 -41.95 -20.79
N ARG A 725 25.53 -42.16 -20.92
CA ARG A 725 26.12 -43.48 -21.10
C ARG A 725 25.90 -44.43 -19.94
N GLN A 726 25.68 -43.91 -18.73
CA GLN A 726 25.57 -44.69 -17.51
C GLN A 726 24.16 -45.30 -17.39
N ALA A 727 23.14 -44.51 -17.74
CA ALA A 727 21.78 -45.00 -17.79
C ALA A 727 21.57 -46.04 -18.90
N LYS A 728 22.22 -45.88 -20.08
CA LYS A 728 22.22 -46.91 -21.15
C LYS A 728 22.86 -48.23 -20.70
N SER A 729 23.92 -48.18 -19.88
CA SER A 729 24.54 -49.37 -19.31
C SER A 729 23.64 -50.06 -18.28
N PHE A 730 22.83 -49.33 -17.55
CA PHE A 730 21.88 -49.83 -16.59
C PHE A 730 20.68 -50.46 -17.29
N ALA A 731 20.12 -49.80 -18.32
CA ALA A 731 19.01 -50.31 -19.12
C ALA A 731 19.30 -51.67 -19.76
N LYS A 732 20.53 -51.93 -20.17
CA LYS A 732 20.94 -53.21 -20.73
C LYS A 732 21.04 -54.35 -19.71
N LYS A 733 21.11 -54.06 -18.40
CA LYS A 733 21.26 -55.07 -17.32
C LYS A 733 19.98 -55.35 -16.55
N THR A 734 18.98 -54.51 -16.66
CA THR A 734 17.71 -54.62 -15.97
C THR A 734 16.62 -54.79 -17.01
N ASP A 735 15.63 -55.64 -16.74
CA ASP A 735 14.49 -55.78 -17.65
C ASP A 735 13.57 -54.56 -17.51
N ILE A 736 14.06 -53.40 -18.00
CA ILE A 736 13.39 -52.13 -17.95
C ILE A 736 12.03 -52.18 -18.66
N THR A 737 11.88 -53.02 -19.67
CA THR A 737 10.61 -53.24 -20.37
C THR A 737 9.51 -53.63 -19.40
N VAL A 738 9.74 -54.60 -18.52
CA VAL A 738 8.75 -55.04 -17.52
C VAL A 738 8.38 -53.94 -16.54
N VAL A 739 9.32 -53.10 -16.22
CA VAL A 739 9.10 -51.97 -15.29
C VAL A 739 8.31 -50.85 -15.96
N LEU A 740 8.62 -50.57 -17.22
CA LEU A 740 7.92 -49.57 -18.03
C LEU A 740 6.48 -50.00 -18.32
N ASP A 741 6.25 -51.31 -18.59
CA ASP A 741 4.92 -51.88 -18.79
C ASP A 741 4.08 -51.78 -17.49
N ASN A 742 4.65 -52.13 -16.34
CA ASN A 742 3.98 -51.95 -15.04
C ASN A 742 3.70 -50.47 -14.71
N TRP A 743 4.51 -49.57 -15.23
CA TRP A 743 4.32 -48.12 -15.09
C TRP A 743 3.20 -47.62 -16.01
N LEU A 744 3.17 -48.06 -17.26
CA LEU A 744 2.09 -47.82 -18.21
C LEU A 744 0.73 -48.31 -17.67
N ASP A 745 0.68 -49.51 -17.11
CA ASP A 745 -0.53 -50.04 -16.50
C ASP A 745 -1.02 -49.17 -15.31
N LYS A 746 -0.11 -48.65 -14.53
CA LYS A 746 -0.44 -47.88 -13.33
C LYS A 746 -0.71 -46.38 -13.58
N TYR A 747 -0.08 -45.78 -14.58
CA TYR A 747 -0.10 -44.34 -14.85
C TYR A 747 -0.42 -44.01 -16.33
N GLY A 748 -0.91 -44.97 -17.10
CA GLY A 748 -1.07 -44.88 -18.55
C GLY A 748 -2.09 -43.87 -19.07
N SER A 749 -2.76 -43.14 -18.16
CA SER A 749 -3.61 -41.98 -18.51
C SER A 749 -2.83 -40.67 -18.68
N ILE A 750 -1.54 -40.66 -18.37
CA ILE A 750 -0.70 -39.44 -18.45
C ILE A 750 0.10 -39.47 -19.74
N GLU A 751 -0.20 -38.60 -20.68
CA GLU A 751 0.38 -38.54 -22.03
C GLU A 751 1.93 -38.38 -21.99
N GLU A 752 2.45 -37.67 -21.01
CA GLU A 752 3.91 -37.50 -20.81
C GLU A 752 4.61 -38.83 -20.52
N ILE A 753 3.98 -39.73 -19.74
CA ILE A 753 4.54 -41.06 -19.45
C ILE A 753 4.55 -41.92 -20.69
N LYS A 754 3.51 -41.87 -21.53
CA LYS A 754 3.49 -42.58 -22.83
C LYS A 754 4.60 -42.09 -23.74
N GLN A 755 4.84 -40.80 -23.82
CA GLN A 755 5.94 -40.23 -24.63
C GLN A 755 7.32 -40.65 -24.12
N ILE A 756 7.54 -40.63 -22.79
CA ILE A 756 8.77 -41.12 -22.16
C ILE A 756 9.00 -42.58 -22.46
N VAL A 757 7.98 -43.44 -22.29
CA VAL A 757 8.07 -44.87 -22.55
C VAL A 757 8.33 -45.17 -24.03
N GLN A 758 7.70 -44.44 -24.96
CA GLN A 758 7.95 -44.57 -26.39
C GLN A 758 9.38 -44.14 -26.78
N SER A 759 9.89 -43.06 -26.19
CA SER A 759 11.25 -42.59 -26.44
C SER A 759 12.32 -43.55 -25.91
N VAL A 760 12.08 -44.16 -24.75
CA VAL A 760 12.99 -45.18 -24.17
C VAL A 760 12.95 -46.48 -24.95
N SER A 761 11.76 -46.93 -25.39
CA SER A 761 11.60 -48.16 -26.20
C SER A 761 12.26 -48.03 -27.60
N SER A 762 12.32 -46.83 -28.16
CA SER A 762 13.00 -46.59 -29.43
C SER A 762 14.54 -46.44 -29.30
N ASN A 763 15.07 -46.26 -28.09
CA ASN A 763 16.51 -46.10 -27.81
C ASN A 763 17.17 -47.34 -27.18
N VAL A 764 16.43 -48.41 -26.83
CA VAL A 764 16.91 -49.71 -26.34
C VAL A 764 16.87 -50.71 -27.48
#